data_e66296325bd81fcbf48a37d7d200bd61
#
_entry.id   e66296325bd81fcbf48a37d7d200bd61
#
_cell.length_a   1.000
_cell.length_b   1.000
_cell.length_c   1.000
_cell.angle_alpha   90.00
_cell.angle_beta   90.00
_cell.angle_gamma   90.00
#
_symmetry.space_group_name_H-M   'P 1'
#
loop_
_entity.id
_entity.type
_entity.pdbx_description
1 polymer ?
#
loop_
_entity_poly.entity_id
_entity_poly.type
_entity_poly.pdbx_seq_one_letter_code
_entity_poly.pdbx_strand_id
1 'polypeptide(L)'
;MKNILLILLTIFCIGQKTFAYDCAVGGIAYNLNYNTASVTYFSMEYNHGYYFREVKIPSHITYDGTTYTVNTIAENAFINCTKLTSITIPSTVTYIHGEAFAGCSSLSVLTIEDGKQPLFLDAKTTGFKYYREGVFADCRINKLYLGRDLRYNESEEWPSTQYYPPFYNDVPKDNKNTLYDVTIGKDVTTIPSQLFYSFERLSSITLPDSLQTIGRTAFGNTGISNIEIPQAVKNIGSYAFSGCKKLCTVVLPDSVFSIEEGTFYNCEQLITINLPPCLKTLAPSAFSGCKRLNTEIPVGMDSIGPGALNNCSSLTKLWIPNVRNADFGLAGCTSLDSINIRSAKTIPNGLFSNLPALKYLEIPFTQNNLGMFFGSSCDNTKGEYLPITQYSENGKSHTYYIPKALEEIVIADGSETLAYGAFYNCSMLRKVTLPSTLNGIKEKAFYGCEGLTDIYVKRALPPVAYSGTFEGVNLFACTLHVPYGSKQYYEKATGWKDFYFIEEEAPIKIDVTKNIMNAGEILGLTEYQYGDNVELEAIAHSGYTFSAWTENGNILTTDRLCSFVAESNRKLIAVFVPTFDSNLIQASPENTKVSFTWEKEADAASYKLTVYEDAAMTIVVGSQSFDANGNILSRSTSDSISTVFKNLTEQHDYYYSLKTYSKNGEVLSHYIGLFSTSSETSIQKMETNGHNPDITGYYDLNGRKLDAPGKGIHIIRYSDGTTQKRIVD
;
A
#
# COMPACT_ATOMS: atom_id res chain seq x y z
N MET A 1 -70.51 -55.71 -0.76
CA MET A 1 -69.05 -55.78 -0.45
C MET A 1 -68.15 -54.90 -1.36
N LYS A 2 -68.57 -54.51 -2.55
CA LYS A 2 -67.76 -53.66 -3.42
C LYS A 2 -67.73 -52.18 -2.97
N ASN A 3 -68.76 -51.63 -2.30
CA ASN A 3 -68.82 -50.26 -1.87
C ASN A 3 -68.12 -49.99 -0.52
N ILE A 4 -67.82 -50.96 0.27
CA ILE A 4 -67.05 -50.80 1.53
C ILE A 4 -65.54 -50.80 1.25
N LEU A 5 -65.09 -51.49 0.21
CA LEU A 5 -63.71 -51.52 -0.20
C LEU A 5 -63.25 -50.18 -0.85
N LEU A 6 -64.19 -49.43 -1.50
CA LEU A 6 -63.91 -48.15 -2.11
C LEU A 6 -63.80 -47.01 -1.06
N ILE A 7 -64.60 -47.13 0.03
CA ILE A 7 -64.56 -46.16 1.16
C ILE A 7 -63.30 -46.38 2.01
N LEU A 8 -62.83 -47.63 2.17
CA LEU A 8 -61.56 -47.88 2.86
C LEU A 8 -60.35 -47.49 2.05
N LEU A 9 -60.36 -47.52 0.73
CA LEU A 9 -59.30 -46.99 -0.12
C LEU A 9 -59.26 -45.40 -0.16
N THR A 10 -60.47 -44.81 -0.02
CA THR A 10 -60.51 -43.30 0.03
C THR A 10 -60.17 -42.76 1.41
N ILE A 11 -60.29 -43.53 2.50
CA ILE A 11 -59.89 -43.15 3.86
C ILE A 11 -58.36 -43.34 4.07
N PHE A 12 -57.73 -44.22 3.29
CA PHE A 12 -56.24 -44.41 3.36
C PHE A 12 -55.47 -43.37 2.51
N CYS A 13 -56.14 -42.57 1.68
CA CYS A 13 -55.52 -41.47 0.90
C CYS A 13 -55.69 -40.08 1.53
N ILE A 14 -56.25 -39.97 2.73
CA ILE A 14 -56.36 -38.69 3.44
C ILE A 14 -55.36 -38.74 4.59
N GLY A 15 -54.12 -38.25 4.32
CA GLY A 15 -53.24 -37.84 5.40
C GLY A 15 -51.82 -38.33 5.41
N GLN A 16 -51.18 -38.63 4.31
CA GLN A 16 -49.72 -38.41 4.27
C GLN A 16 -49.51 -36.93 3.97
N LYS A 17 -49.36 -36.13 5.03
CA LYS A 17 -48.65 -34.86 4.94
C LYS A 17 -47.25 -35.24 4.43
N THR A 18 -46.97 -35.02 3.16
CA THR A 18 -45.61 -35.10 2.64
C THR A 18 -44.86 -33.99 3.33
N PHE A 19 -44.08 -34.33 4.37
CA PHE A 19 -43.16 -33.39 4.97
C PHE A 19 -42.15 -32.99 3.88
N ALA A 20 -41.83 -31.71 3.82
CA ALA A 20 -40.85 -31.17 2.88
C ALA A 20 -39.40 -31.49 3.33
N TYR A 21 -39.21 -32.37 4.28
CA TYR A 21 -37.93 -32.77 4.87
C TYR A 21 -37.94 -34.21 5.32
N ASP A 22 -36.74 -34.85 5.38
CA ASP A 22 -36.58 -36.25 5.79
C ASP A 22 -36.53 -36.39 7.32
N CYS A 23 -35.88 -35.45 8.02
CA CYS A 23 -35.82 -35.45 9.48
C CYS A 23 -35.72 -34.05 10.06
N ALA A 24 -36.01 -33.94 11.38
CA ALA A 24 -35.76 -32.72 12.16
C ALA A 24 -34.91 -33.10 13.37
N VAL A 25 -33.78 -32.38 13.52
CA VAL A 25 -32.82 -32.55 14.62
C VAL A 25 -32.54 -31.20 15.23
N GLY A 26 -32.62 -31.09 16.56
CA GLY A 26 -32.36 -29.82 17.25
C GLY A 26 -33.27 -28.66 16.84
N GLY A 27 -34.45 -28.94 16.29
CA GLY A 27 -35.39 -27.92 15.82
C GLY A 27 -35.08 -27.39 14.40
N ILE A 28 -34.19 -28.02 13.66
CA ILE A 28 -33.85 -27.71 12.27
C ILE A 28 -34.26 -28.88 11.38
N ALA A 29 -34.89 -28.58 10.23
CA ALA A 29 -35.31 -29.59 9.25
C ALA A 29 -34.17 -29.86 8.24
N TYR A 30 -34.02 -31.13 7.87
CA TYR A 30 -32.97 -31.62 6.98
C TYR A 30 -33.50 -32.55 5.91
N ASN A 31 -32.94 -32.45 4.73
CA ASN A 31 -33.00 -33.49 3.71
C ASN A 31 -31.67 -34.26 3.73
N LEU A 32 -31.76 -35.59 3.72
CA LEU A 32 -30.62 -36.49 3.84
C LEU A 32 -30.19 -37.01 2.47
N ASN A 33 -28.88 -37.12 2.26
CA ASN A 33 -28.32 -37.69 1.05
C ASN A 33 -27.03 -38.44 1.38
N TYR A 34 -27.07 -39.80 1.29
CA TYR A 34 -25.97 -40.71 1.66
C TYR A 34 -25.38 -40.42 3.04
N ASN A 35 -24.29 -39.62 3.10
CA ASN A 35 -23.59 -39.23 4.32
C ASN A 35 -23.64 -37.72 4.58
N THR A 36 -24.44 -36.95 3.82
CA THR A 36 -24.60 -35.53 3.97
C THR A 36 -26.04 -35.13 4.29
N ALA A 37 -26.20 -33.96 4.88
CA ALA A 37 -27.50 -33.37 5.17
C ALA A 37 -27.56 -31.92 4.66
N SER A 38 -28.69 -31.56 4.05
CA SER A 38 -29.00 -30.21 3.65
C SER A 38 -30.04 -29.60 4.60
N VAL A 39 -29.77 -28.43 5.17
CA VAL A 39 -30.78 -27.67 5.90
C VAL A 39 -31.88 -27.26 4.95
N THR A 40 -33.15 -27.50 5.33
CA THR A 40 -34.33 -27.20 4.52
C THR A 40 -35.44 -26.52 5.34
N TYR A 41 -36.60 -26.30 4.75
CA TYR A 41 -37.75 -25.69 5.43
C TYR A 41 -38.71 -26.75 5.96
N PHE A 42 -39.46 -26.40 7.04
CA PHE A 42 -40.49 -27.29 7.60
C PHE A 42 -41.75 -27.34 6.72
N SER A 43 -42.23 -26.23 6.23
CA SER A 43 -43.36 -26.12 5.32
C SER A 43 -43.40 -24.70 4.72
N MET A 44 -43.72 -24.58 3.42
CA MET A 44 -43.87 -23.24 2.77
C MET A 44 -45.01 -22.43 3.39
N GLU A 45 -46.04 -23.07 3.94
CA GLU A 45 -47.18 -22.35 4.53
C GLU A 45 -46.92 -21.85 5.95
N TYR A 46 -45.98 -22.47 6.69
CA TYR A 46 -45.75 -22.24 8.12
C TYR A 46 -44.36 -21.74 8.51
N ASN A 47 -43.50 -21.41 7.57
CA ASN A 47 -42.15 -20.94 7.88
C ASN A 47 -42.14 -19.61 8.62
N HIS A 48 -43.24 -18.84 8.61
CA HIS A 48 -43.40 -17.50 9.21
C HIS A 48 -43.29 -17.46 10.74
N GLY A 49 -42.47 -18.27 11.34
CA GLY A 49 -42.30 -18.21 12.80
C GLY A 49 -41.70 -19.42 13.47
N TYR A 50 -41.24 -20.38 12.73
CA TYR A 50 -40.72 -21.60 13.29
C TYR A 50 -39.34 -21.46 13.95
N TYR A 51 -38.47 -20.61 13.38
CA TYR A 51 -37.15 -20.36 13.95
C TYR A 51 -37.19 -19.09 14.80
N PHE A 52 -36.96 -19.27 16.12
CA PHE A 52 -37.02 -18.18 17.10
C PHE A 52 -35.60 -17.78 17.53
N ARG A 53 -35.33 -16.47 17.50
CA ARG A 53 -34.14 -15.81 18.04
C ARG A 53 -32.83 -16.32 17.45
N GLU A 54 -32.19 -17.33 18.03
CA GLU A 54 -30.85 -17.74 17.71
C GLU A 54 -30.82 -19.15 17.15
N VAL A 55 -30.15 -19.36 16.02
CA VAL A 55 -29.97 -20.68 15.40
C VAL A 55 -28.46 -20.91 15.20
N LYS A 56 -27.99 -22.03 15.77
CA LYS A 56 -26.63 -22.52 15.45
C LYS A 56 -26.81 -23.82 14.65
N ILE A 57 -26.46 -23.80 13.37
CA ILE A 57 -26.46 -24.98 12.52
C ILE A 57 -25.29 -25.87 12.96
N PRO A 58 -25.54 -27.16 13.33
CA PRO A 58 -24.47 -28.05 13.69
C PRO A 58 -23.69 -28.52 12.47
N SER A 59 -22.41 -28.81 12.63
CA SER A 59 -21.57 -29.38 11.55
C SER A 59 -21.98 -30.77 11.14
N HIS A 60 -22.56 -31.55 12.10
CA HIS A 60 -23.04 -32.93 11.90
C HIS A 60 -24.35 -33.15 12.64
N ILE A 61 -25.18 -34.02 12.12
CA ILE A 61 -26.38 -34.51 12.79
C ILE A 61 -26.34 -36.03 12.82
N THR A 62 -26.97 -36.63 13.85
CA THR A 62 -27.18 -38.06 13.92
C THR A 62 -28.67 -38.34 13.85
N TYR A 63 -29.08 -39.17 12.89
CA TYR A 63 -30.45 -39.58 12.70
C TYR A 63 -30.50 -41.09 12.37
N ASP A 64 -31.34 -41.83 13.06
CA ASP A 64 -31.47 -43.27 12.92
C ASP A 64 -30.12 -44.03 12.96
N GLY A 65 -29.26 -43.66 13.94
CA GLY A 65 -27.94 -44.25 14.14
C GLY A 65 -26.87 -43.86 13.10
N THR A 66 -27.19 -43.07 12.08
CA THR A 66 -26.26 -42.61 11.04
C THR A 66 -25.91 -41.16 11.28
N THR A 67 -24.61 -40.81 11.16
CA THR A 67 -24.12 -39.45 11.26
C THR A 67 -23.95 -38.84 9.87
N TYR A 68 -24.53 -37.66 9.66
CA TYR A 68 -24.53 -36.93 8.41
C TYR A 68 -23.77 -35.61 8.58
N THR A 69 -22.91 -35.27 7.64
CA THR A 69 -22.25 -33.94 7.59
C THR A 69 -23.22 -32.93 7.02
N VAL A 70 -23.46 -31.83 7.74
CA VAL A 70 -24.28 -30.70 7.23
C VAL A 70 -23.41 -29.85 6.31
N ASN A 71 -23.64 -29.93 5.00
CA ASN A 71 -22.80 -29.32 3.99
C ASN A 71 -23.49 -28.25 3.09
N THR A 72 -24.82 -28.16 3.19
CA THR A 72 -25.62 -27.29 2.31
C THR A 72 -26.76 -26.64 3.08
N ILE A 73 -27.12 -25.41 2.72
CA ILE A 73 -28.38 -24.78 3.09
C ILE A 73 -29.19 -24.61 1.80
N ALA A 74 -30.32 -25.31 1.76
CA ALA A 74 -31.17 -25.37 0.58
C ALA A 74 -31.91 -24.06 0.32
N GLU A 75 -32.43 -23.93 -0.88
CA GLU A 75 -33.31 -22.83 -1.28
C GLU A 75 -34.49 -22.68 -0.31
N ASN A 76 -34.81 -21.46 0.10
CA ASN A 76 -35.91 -21.12 1.01
C ASN A 76 -35.82 -21.73 2.43
N ALA A 77 -34.68 -22.30 2.86
CA ALA A 77 -34.53 -22.97 4.15
C ALA A 77 -35.02 -22.15 5.35
N PHE A 78 -34.75 -20.84 5.34
CA PHE A 78 -35.16 -19.89 6.39
C PHE A 78 -36.03 -18.74 5.84
N ILE A 79 -36.61 -18.89 4.65
CA ILE A 79 -37.40 -17.81 4.03
C ILE A 79 -38.45 -17.25 5.00
N ASN A 80 -38.54 -15.91 5.11
CA ASN A 80 -39.50 -15.19 5.94
C ASN A 80 -39.47 -15.56 7.45
N CYS A 81 -38.33 -16.05 7.96
CA CYS A 81 -38.15 -16.28 9.40
C CYS A 81 -37.98 -14.96 10.15
N THR A 82 -39.05 -14.16 10.25
CA THR A 82 -39.03 -12.79 10.79
C THR A 82 -38.67 -12.68 12.27
N LYS A 83 -38.61 -13.79 13.00
CA LYS A 83 -38.19 -13.83 14.42
C LYS A 83 -36.74 -14.30 14.62
N LEU A 84 -36.06 -14.72 13.55
CA LEU A 84 -34.65 -15.12 13.58
C LEU A 84 -33.79 -13.87 13.74
N THR A 85 -33.02 -13.78 14.82
CA THR A 85 -32.16 -12.62 15.14
C THR A 85 -30.68 -12.89 14.92
N SER A 86 -30.26 -14.14 15.04
CA SER A 86 -28.87 -14.57 14.90
C SER A 86 -28.77 -15.95 14.26
N ILE A 87 -27.78 -16.13 13.37
CA ILE A 87 -27.46 -17.42 12.80
C ILE A 87 -25.95 -17.67 12.75
N THR A 88 -25.55 -18.92 13.08
CA THR A 88 -24.18 -19.41 12.92
C THR A 88 -24.15 -20.50 11.87
N ILE A 89 -23.32 -20.33 10.85
CA ILE A 89 -23.09 -21.25 9.74
C ILE A 89 -21.76 -21.96 9.97
N PRO A 90 -21.75 -23.30 10.14
CA PRO A 90 -20.55 -24.06 10.44
C PRO A 90 -19.61 -24.17 9.23
N SER A 91 -18.35 -24.49 9.49
CA SER A 91 -17.32 -24.63 8.45
C SER A 91 -17.59 -25.75 7.43
N THR A 92 -18.41 -26.73 7.79
CA THR A 92 -18.80 -27.85 6.91
C THR A 92 -19.80 -27.45 5.81
N VAL A 93 -20.58 -26.38 6.01
CA VAL A 93 -21.49 -25.86 4.99
C VAL A 93 -20.67 -25.13 3.92
N THR A 94 -20.67 -25.64 2.70
CA THR A 94 -19.91 -25.08 1.57
C THR A 94 -20.78 -24.37 0.54
N TYR A 95 -22.10 -24.52 0.62
CA TYR A 95 -23.04 -23.96 -0.34
C TYR A 95 -24.33 -23.47 0.33
N ILE A 96 -24.77 -22.26 -0.04
CA ILE A 96 -26.05 -21.69 0.34
C ILE A 96 -26.80 -21.31 -0.93
N HIS A 97 -27.96 -21.91 -1.12
CA HIS A 97 -28.81 -21.66 -2.28
C HIS A 97 -29.53 -20.31 -2.20
N GLY A 98 -29.98 -19.81 -3.34
CA GLY A 98 -30.67 -18.54 -3.45
C GLY A 98 -31.91 -18.46 -2.54
N GLU A 99 -32.22 -17.24 -2.08
CA GLU A 99 -33.37 -16.96 -1.19
C GLU A 99 -33.38 -17.73 0.16
N ALA A 100 -32.28 -18.43 0.52
CA ALA A 100 -32.26 -19.26 1.73
C ALA A 100 -32.65 -18.50 3.00
N PHE A 101 -32.32 -17.20 3.09
CA PHE A 101 -32.63 -16.31 4.22
C PHE A 101 -33.51 -15.11 3.82
N ALA A 102 -34.07 -15.10 2.61
CA ALA A 102 -34.85 -13.98 2.13
C ALA A 102 -36.02 -13.66 3.09
N GLY A 103 -36.21 -12.37 3.42
CA GLY A 103 -37.28 -11.90 4.32
C GLY A 103 -37.03 -12.16 5.81
N CYS A 104 -35.84 -12.55 6.23
CA CYS A 104 -35.46 -12.65 7.65
C CYS A 104 -35.23 -11.24 8.25
N SER A 105 -36.26 -10.44 8.35
CA SER A 105 -36.18 -9.00 8.65
C SER A 105 -35.64 -8.64 10.04
N SER A 106 -35.56 -9.60 10.98
CA SER A 106 -34.95 -9.44 12.30
C SER A 106 -33.52 -9.98 12.38
N LEU A 107 -33.01 -10.64 11.32
CA LEU A 107 -31.67 -11.21 11.32
C LEU A 107 -30.63 -10.08 11.35
N SER A 108 -30.00 -9.91 12.50
CA SER A 108 -29.06 -8.84 12.78
C SER A 108 -27.62 -9.31 13.01
N VAL A 109 -27.42 -10.59 13.36
CA VAL A 109 -26.09 -11.17 13.59
C VAL A 109 -25.90 -12.40 12.71
N LEU A 110 -24.87 -12.36 11.89
CA LEU A 110 -24.44 -13.47 11.04
C LEU A 110 -23.01 -13.89 11.40
N THR A 111 -22.85 -15.16 11.74
CA THR A 111 -21.54 -15.77 11.99
C THR A 111 -21.29 -16.85 10.94
N ILE A 112 -20.24 -16.69 10.14
CA ILE A 112 -19.70 -17.71 9.24
C ILE A 112 -18.41 -18.21 9.88
N GLU A 113 -18.42 -19.44 10.40
CA GLU A 113 -17.28 -19.99 11.14
C GLU A 113 -16.02 -20.09 10.27
N ASP A 114 -14.85 -20.04 10.95
CA ASP A 114 -13.54 -20.20 10.31
C ASP A 114 -13.46 -21.52 9.52
N GLY A 115 -12.79 -21.48 8.39
CA GLY A 115 -12.63 -22.65 7.54
C GLY A 115 -11.81 -22.38 6.28
N LYS A 116 -11.07 -23.40 5.84
CA LYS A 116 -10.21 -23.29 4.63
C LYS A 116 -10.99 -23.44 3.32
N GLN A 117 -12.19 -24.00 3.37
CA GLN A 117 -13.04 -24.14 2.17
C GLN A 117 -13.92 -22.90 2.02
N PRO A 118 -13.96 -22.30 0.85
CA PRO A 118 -14.82 -21.15 0.61
C PRO A 118 -16.30 -21.51 0.73
N LEU A 119 -17.12 -20.53 1.11
CA LEU A 119 -18.56 -20.63 1.13
C LEU A 119 -19.13 -20.02 -0.16
N PHE A 120 -19.82 -20.84 -0.93
CA PHE A 120 -20.51 -20.39 -2.14
C PHE A 120 -21.91 -19.88 -1.80
N LEU A 121 -22.22 -18.67 -2.28
CA LEU A 121 -23.53 -18.03 -2.18
C LEU A 121 -24.15 -17.98 -3.57
N ASP A 122 -25.25 -18.67 -3.76
CA ASP A 122 -25.95 -18.68 -5.04
C ASP A 122 -26.91 -17.49 -5.15
N ALA A 123 -27.03 -16.93 -6.34
CA ALA A 123 -28.01 -15.89 -6.63
C ALA A 123 -29.09 -16.48 -7.53
N LYS A 124 -30.34 -16.53 -7.08
CA LYS A 124 -31.45 -16.99 -7.89
C LYS A 124 -31.73 -16.05 -9.06
N THR A 125 -31.84 -16.60 -10.26
CA THR A 125 -32.40 -15.90 -11.41
C THR A 125 -33.92 -16.09 -11.40
N THR A 126 -34.68 -15.15 -10.84
CA THR A 126 -36.13 -15.16 -11.04
C THR A 126 -36.43 -14.82 -12.49
N GLY A 127 -37.25 -15.63 -13.20
CA GLY A 127 -37.59 -15.49 -14.62
C GLY A 127 -38.40 -14.24 -14.96
N PHE A 128 -38.65 -13.35 -14.03
CA PHE A 128 -39.41 -12.10 -14.22
C PHE A 128 -38.63 -10.90 -13.70
N LYS A 129 -38.13 -10.12 -14.63
CA LYS A 129 -37.66 -8.72 -14.50
C LYS A 129 -36.61 -8.42 -13.41
N TYR A 130 -35.41 -8.16 -13.89
CA TYR A 130 -34.41 -7.17 -13.39
C TYR A 130 -33.91 -7.22 -11.95
N TYR A 131 -34.41 -8.08 -11.06
CA TYR A 131 -33.95 -8.19 -9.67
C TYR A 131 -33.51 -9.63 -9.39
N ARG A 132 -32.22 -9.83 -9.07
CA ARG A 132 -31.76 -11.06 -8.44
C ARG A 132 -31.86 -10.85 -6.95
N GLU A 133 -32.67 -11.65 -6.29
CA GLU A 133 -32.74 -11.63 -4.85
C GLU A 133 -31.56 -12.44 -4.29
N GLY A 134 -30.72 -11.76 -3.50
CA GLY A 134 -29.56 -12.37 -2.85
C GLY A 134 -29.96 -13.35 -1.76
N VAL A 135 -29.04 -14.20 -1.35
CA VAL A 135 -29.22 -15.16 -0.24
C VAL A 135 -29.80 -14.49 1.03
N PHE A 136 -29.41 -13.25 1.31
CA PHE A 136 -29.82 -12.45 2.48
C PHE A 136 -30.73 -11.26 2.11
N ALA A 137 -31.52 -11.39 1.08
CA ALA A 137 -32.49 -10.35 0.69
C ALA A 137 -33.42 -10.00 1.86
N ASP A 138 -33.66 -8.69 2.07
CA ASP A 138 -34.46 -8.14 3.17
C ASP A 138 -33.99 -8.48 4.60
N CYS A 139 -32.77 -9.00 4.77
CA CYS A 139 -32.15 -9.14 6.08
C CYS A 139 -31.53 -7.80 6.55
N ARG A 140 -31.56 -7.55 7.86
CA ARG A 140 -30.95 -6.35 8.48
C ARG A 140 -29.68 -6.71 9.25
N ILE A 141 -28.69 -7.28 8.56
CA ILE A 141 -27.46 -7.72 9.18
C ILE A 141 -26.68 -6.47 9.63
N ASN A 142 -26.46 -6.38 10.96
CA ASN A 142 -25.72 -5.31 11.61
C ASN A 142 -24.30 -5.73 11.96
N LYS A 143 -24.14 -7.04 12.30
CA LYS A 143 -22.88 -7.65 12.73
C LYS A 143 -22.59 -8.87 11.91
N LEU A 144 -21.37 -8.93 11.40
CA LEU A 144 -20.86 -10.04 10.60
C LEU A 144 -19.54 -10.53 11.18
N TYR A 145 -19.47 -11.83 11.48
CA TYR A 145 -18.21 -12.54 11.58
C TYR A 145 -18.01 -13.35 10.28
N LEU A 146 -16.97 -13.01 9.54
CA LEU A 146 -16.60 -13.67 8.29
C LEU A 146 -15.33 -14.49 8.51
N GLY A 147 -15.47 -15.80 8.77
CA GLY A 147 -14.36 -16.69 9.14
C GLY A 147 -13.65 -17.34 7.97
N ARG A 148 -14.13 -17.20 6.74
CA ARG A 148 -13.54 -17.81 5.54
C ARG A 148 -13.96 -17.10 4.26
N ASP A 149 -13.29 -17.43 3.17
CA ASP A 149 -13.57 -16.83 1.87
C ASP A 149 -15.01 -17.07 1.42
N LEU A 150 -15.61 -16.02 0.86
CA LEU A 150 -16.89 -16.11 0.16
C LEU A 150 -16.67 -16.17 -1.35
N ARG A 151 -17.54 -16.92 -2.04
CA ARG A 151 -17.64 -16.92 -3.50
C ARG A 151 -19.09 -16.75 -3.92
N TYR A 152 -19.30 -15.86 -4.86
CA TYR A 152 -20.58 -15.60 -5.50
C TYR A 152 -20.33 -15.11 -6.94
N ASN A 153 -21.38 -15.00 -7.76
CA ASN A 153 -21.23 -14.47 -9.10
C ASN A 153 -20.88 -12.99 -9.04
N GLU A 154 -19.64 -12.66 -9.35
CA GLU A 154 -19.14 -11.28 -9.47
C GLU A 154 -19.42 -10.77 -10.89
N SER A 155 -19.90 -9.53 -11.03
CA SER A 155 -20.01 -8.86 -12.33
C SER A 155 -18.73 -8.08 -12.61
N GLU A 156 -18.12 -8.30 -13.77
CA GLU A 156 -16.98 -7.51 -14.24
C GLU A 156 -17.41 -6.13 -14.77
N GLU A 157 -18.68 -5.98 -15.17
CA GLU A 157 -19.22 -4.74 -15.75
C GLU A 157 -19.91 -3.89 -14.68
N TRP A 158 -19.45 -2.67 -14.50
CA TRP A 158 -20.06 -1.66 -13.63
C TRP A 158 -20.74 -0.56 -14.45
N PRO A 159 -21.94 -0.09 -14.05
CA PRO A 159 -22.89 -0.71 -13.08
C PRO A 159 -23.78 -1.74 -13.78
N SER A 160 -23.52 -3.02 -13.56
CA SER A 160 -24.46 -4.01 -14.07
C SER A 160 -25.69 -4.01 -13.17
N THR A 161 -26.86 -3.84 -13.75
CA THR A 161 -28.16 -3.90 -13.08
C THR A 161 -28.53 -5.32 -12.63
N GLN A 162 -27.60 -6.27 -12.72
CA GLN A 162 -27.90 -7.70 -12.59
C GLN A 162 -27.31 -8.39 -11.37
N TYR A 163 -26.36 -7.77 -10.62
CA TYR A 163 -25.69 -8.42 -9.47
C TYR A 163 -25.57 -7.47 -8.30
N TYR A 164 -26.16 -7.87 -7.17
CA TYR A 164 -25.97 -7.18 -5.90
C TYR A 164 -25.05 -8.00 -4.99
N PRO A 165 -24.15 -7.36 -4.22
CA PRO A 165 -23.39 -8.04 -3.19
C PRO A 165 -24.29 -8.75 -2.18
N PRO A 166 -23.86 -9.88 -1.60
CA PRO A 166 -24.75 -10.74 -0.80
C PRO A 166 -25.41 -10.05 0.40
N PHE A 167 -24.82 -8.97 0.92
CA PHE A 167 -25.35 -8.22 2.07
C PHE A 167 -25.98 -6.88 1.69
N TYR A 168 -26.02 -6.55 0.40
CA TYR A 168 -26.61 -5.30 -0.09
C TYR A 168 -28.12 -5.44 -0.22
N ASN A 169 -28.86 -4.56 0.43
CA ASN A 169 -30.31 -4.49 0.32
C ASN A 169 -30.72 -3.20 -0.41
N ASP A 170 -31.30 -3.35 -1.58
CA ASP A 170 -31.84 -2.24 -2.38
C ASP A 170 -33.28 -1.89 -1.98
N VAL A 171 -33.55 -1.82 -0.65
CA VAL A 171 -34.86 -1.43 -0.17
C VAL A 171 -35.01 0.09 -0.28
N PRO A 172 -35.98 0.61 -1.08
CA PRO A 172 -36.14 2.04 -1.25
C PRO A 172 -36.54 2.73 0.06
N LYS A 173 -35.80 3.76 0.45
CA LYS A 173 -36.09 4.89 1.31
C LYS A 173 -35.78 4.83 2.82
N ASP A 174 -35.81 3.71 3.54
CA ASP A 174 -35.73 3.81 5.01
C ASP A 174 -34.67 2.94 5.72
N ASN A 175 -33.95 2.03 5.04
CA ASN A 175 -32.96 1.17 5.66
C ASN A 175 -31.77 0.92 4.76
N LYS A 176 -30.95 1.92 4.64
CA LYS A 176 -29.64 1.81 4.02
C LYS A 176 -28.77 0.87 4.85
N ASN A 177 -28.20 -0.11 4.17
CA ASN A 177 -27.06 -0.94 4.59
C ASN A 177 -26.70 -0.83 6.06
N THR A 178 -27.28 -1.72 6.86
CA THR A 178 -27.22 -1.66 8.33
C THR A 178 -25.91 -2.15 8.92
N LEU A 179 -25.08 -2.84 8.13
CA LEU A 179 -23.82 -3.44 8.56
C LEU A 179 -22.85 -2.37 9.06
N TYR A 180 -22.44 -2.47 10.31
CA TYR A 180 -21.50 -1.52 10.93
C TYR A 180 -20.42 -2.19 11.77
N ASP A 181 -20.56 -3.49 12.09
CA ASP A 181 -19.64 -4.26 12.92
C ASP A 181 -19.24 -5.52 12.15
N VAL A 182 -18.00 -5.53 11.64
CA VAL A 182 -17.46 -6.60 10.83
C VAL A 182 -16.14 -7.08 11.42
N THR A 183 -16.08 -8.37 11.70
CA THR A 183 -14.85 -9.06 12.07
C THR A 183 -14.49 -10.03 10.96
N ILE A 184 -13.27 -9.91 10.43
CA ILE A 184 -12.73 -10.82 9.43
C ILE A 184 -11.85 -11.86 10.13
N GLY A 185 -12.16 -13.13 9.92
CA GLY A 185 -11.44 -14.25 10.51
C GLY A 185 -10.08 -14.50 9.85
N LYS A 186 -9.22 -15.21 10.57
CA LYS A 186 -7.83 -15.47 10.16
C LYS A 186 -7.67 -16.37 8.94
N ASP A 187 -8.70 -17.10 8.53
CA ASP A 187 -8.67 -18.00 7.37
C ASP A 187 -9.14 -17.31 6.07
N VAL A 188 -9.51 -16.03 6.15
CA VAL A 188 -9.90 -15.24 4.98
C VAL A 188 -8.68 -14.79 4.21
N THR A 189 -8.63 -15.13 2.92
CA THR A 189 -7.56 -14.75 2.00
C THR A 189 -8.00 -13.72 0.95
N THR A 190 -9.31 -13.59 0.76
CA THR A 190 -9.88 -12.73 -0.28
C THR A 190 -11.10 -11.99 0.24
N ILE A 191 -11.13 -10.68 0.07
CA ILE A 191 -12.35 -9.87 0.13
C ILE A 191 -12.87 -9.76 -1.30
N PRO A 192 -13.99 -10.40 -1.65
CA PRO A 192 -14.53 -10.39 -3.01
C PRO A 192 -14.96 -8.99 -3.47
N SER A 193 -15.16 -8.86 -4.77
CA SER A 193 -15.63 -7.62 -5.39
C SER A 193 -16.96 -7.18 -4.79
N GLN A 194 -17.07 -5.88 -4.46
CA GLN A 194 -18.29 -5.24 -3.94
C GLN A 194 -18.81 -5.75 -2.58
N LEU A 195 -18.11 -6.64 -1.87
CA LEU A 195 -18.63 -7.28 -0.65
C LEU A 195 -19.17 -6.28 0.38
N PHE A 196 -18.47 -5.18 0.60
CA PHE A 196 -18.85 -4.12 1.56
C PHE A 196 -19.26 -2.81 0.87
N TYR A 197 -19.63 -2.86 -0.40
CA TYR A 197 -20.02 -1.67 -1.16
C TYR A 197 -21.21 -0.93 -0.52
N SER A 198 -21.09 0.40 -0.39
CA SER A 198 -22.11 1.31 0.15
C SER A 198 -22.53 1.06 1.62
N PHE A 199 -21.70 0.41 2.42
CA PHE A 199 -21.93 0.33 3.87
C PHE A 199 -21.40 1.60 4.57
N GLU A 200 -22.08 2.72 4.44
CA GLU A 200 -21.70 4.03 4.98
C GLU A 200 -21.52 4.05 6.52
N ARG A 201 -22.11 3.08 7.22
CA ARG A 201 -22.01 2.93 8.69
C ARG A 201 -20.81 2.10 9.13
N LEU A 202 -20.16 1.35 8.22
CA LEU A 202 -18.93 0.62 8.51
C LEU A 202 -17.80 1.64 8.62
N SER A 203 -17.44 2.01 9.85
CA SER A 203 -16.47 3.08 10.15
C SER A 203 -15.06 2.58 10.39
N SER A 204 -14.89 1.29 10.69
CA SER A 204 -13.59 0.63 10.90
C SER A 204 -13.71 -0.84 10.55
N ILE A 205 -12.59 -1.42 10.15
CA ILE A 205 -12.43 -2.85 9.89
C ILE A 205 -10.96 -3.21 10.09
N THR A 206 -10.71 -4.37 10.71
CA THR A 206 -9.37 -4.94 10.80
C THR A 206 -9.25 -6.09 9.80
N LEU A 207 -8.22 -6.05 8.97
CA LEU A 207 -7.94 -7.05 7.97
C LEU A 207 -6.94 -8.07 8.53
N PRO A 208 -7.13 -9.38 8.30
CA PRO A 208 -6.24 -10.42 8.82
C PRO A 208 -4.93 -10.49 8.01
N ASP A 209 -3.85 -10.94 8.65
CA ASP A 209 -2.53 -11.11 8.00
C ASP A 209 -2.54 -12.14 6.86
N SER A 210 -3.53 -13.03 6.83
CA SER A 210 -3.75 -14.02 5.75
C SER A 210 -4.27 -13.41 4.44
N LEU A 211 -4.77 -12.17 4.48
CA LEU A 211 -5.42 -11.53 3.33
C LEU A 211 -4.43 -11.30 2.19
N GLN A 212 -4.76 -11.73 0.98
CA GLN A 212 -3.94 -11.61 -0.22
C GLN A 212 -4.57 -10.72 -1.29
N THR A 213 -5.90 -10.63 -1.31
CA THR A 213 -6.61 -9.91 -2.37
C THR A 213 -7.78 -9.10 -1.81
N ILE A 214 -7.88 -7.86 -2.26
CA ILE A 214 -9.05 -6.99 -2.08
C ILE A 214 -9.66 -6.78 -3.47
N GLY A 215 -10.90 -7.21 -3.66
CA GLY A 215 -11.59 -7.18 -4.94
C GLY A 215 -12.00 -5.78 -5.38
N ARG A 216 -12.47 -5.69 -6.63
CA ARG A 216 -12.99 -4.45 -7.23
C ARG A 216 -14.12 -3.87 -6.38
N THR A 217 -14.06 -2.57 -6.08
CA THR A 217 -15.10 -1.82 -5.33
C THR A 217 -15.42 -2.43 -3.95
N ALA A 218 -14.55 -3.29 -3.40
CA ALA A 218 -14.83 -4.10 -2.20
C ALA A 218 -15.28 -3.27 -1.00
N PHE A 219 -14.72 -2.08 -0.82
CA PHE A 219 -15.05 -1.12 0.25
C PHE A 219 -15.62 0.20 -0.30
N GLY A 220 -16.03 0.24 -1.57
CA GLY A 220 -16.53 1.47 -2.18
C GLY A 220 -17.69 2.09 -1.39
N ASN A 221 -17.68 3.41 -1.19
CA ASN A 221 -18.67 4.18 -0.45
C ASN A 221 -18.87 3.73 1.02
N THR A 222 -17.86 3.14 1.66
CA THR A 222 -17.91 2.85 3.11
C THR A 222 -17.61 4.08 3.96
N GLY A 223 -17.96 3.97 5.25
CA GLY A 223 -17.67 5.00 6.26
C GLY A 223 -16.30 4.87 6.92
N ILE A 224 -15.43 3.98 6.42
CA ILE A 224 -14.09 3.71 7.00
C ILE A 224 -13.27 4.99 7.03
N SER A 225 -12.67 5.27 8.20
CA SER A 225 -11.84 6.46 8.43
C SER A 225 -10.34 6.18 8.31
N ASN A 226 -9.92 5.00 8.70
CA ASN A 226 -8.52 4.57 8.63
C ASN A 226 -8.47 3.09 8.25
N ILE A 227 -7.48 2.70 7.47
CA ILE A 227 -7.26 1.30 7.14
C ILE A 227 -5.78 0.99 7.01
N GLU A 228 -5.38 -0.13 7.59
CA GLU A 228 -4.08 -0.75 7.40
C GLU A 228 -4.26 -2.00 6.55
N ILE A 229 -3.55 -2.06 5.44
CA ILE A 229 -3.62 -3.18 4.50
C ILE A 229 -2.46 -4.13 4.82
N PRO A 230 -2.74 -5.41 5.14
CA PRO A 230 -1.72 -6.37 5.54
C PRO A 230 -0.62 -6.59 4.49
N GLN A 231 0.60 -6.88 4.95
CA GLN A 231 1.78 -7.07 4.09
C GLN A 231 1.65 -8.22 3.08
N ALA A 232 0.76 -9.19 3.34
CA ALA A 232 0.49 -10.29 2.42
C ALA A 232 -0.37 -9.91 1.21
N VAL A 233 -1.02 -8.73 1.23
CA VAL A 233 -1.89 -8.28 0.13
C VAL A 233 -1.04 -7.92 -1.08
N LYS A 234 -1.34 -8.57 -2.20
CA LYS A 234 -0.67 -8.39 -3.50
C LYS A 234 -1.52 -7.61 -4.50
N ASN A 235 -2.84 -7.70 -4.37
CA ASN A 235 -3.77 -7.13 -5.32
C ASN A 235 -4.84 -6.30 -4.61
N ILE A 236 -4.94 -5.03 -4.99
CA ILE A 236 -6.02 -4.12 -4.60
C ILE A 236 -6.75 -3.75 -5.88
N GLY A 237 -7.99 -4.20 -6.01
CA GLY A 237 -8.77 -4.04 -7.24
C GLY A 237 -9.18 -2.61 -7.54
N SER A 238 -9.54 -2.36 -8.79
CA SER A 238 -10.03 -1.06 -9.23
C SER A 238 -11.21 -0.59 -8.40
N TYR A 239 -11.22 0.70 -8.05
CA TYR A 239 -12.27 1.33 -7.24
C TYR A 239 -12.45 0.74 -5.83
N ALA A 240 -11.49 -0.04 -5.31
CA ALA A 240 -11.64 -0.77 -4.04
C ALA A 240 -12.12 0.10 -2.87
N PHE A 241 -11.66 1.34 -2.78
CA PHE A 241 -12.03 2.33 -1.75
C PHE A 241 -12.71 3.57 -2.33
N SER A 242 -13.19 3.50 -3.58
CA SER A 242 -13.82 4.64 -4.24
C SER A 242 -14.99 5.20 -3.42
N GLY A 243 -15.07 6.52 -3.27
CA GLY A 243 -16.14 7.19 -2.53
C GLY A 243 -16.11 7.04 -1.01
N CYS A 244 -15.03 6.51 -0.43
CA CYS A 244 -14.83 6.48 1.02
C CYS A 244 -14.54 7.89 1.55
N LYS A 245 -15.59 8.72 1.62
CA LYS A 245 -15.47 10.16 1.92
C LYS A 245 -14.91 10.49 3.31
N LYS A 246 -14.89 9.52 4.24
CA LYS A 246 -14.34 9.68 5.58
C LYS A 246 -12.92 9.13 5.73
N LEU A 247 -12.39 8.44 4.71
CA LEU A 247 -11.07 7.82 4.75
C LEU A 247 -10.00 8.91 4.83
N CYS A 248 -9.27 8.93 5.95
CA CYS A 248 -8.22 9.90 6.25
C CYS A 248 -6.81 9.32 6.10
N THR A 249 -6.64 8.06 6.51
CA THR A 249 -5.31 7.41 6.53
C THR A 249 -5.40 6.03 5.92
N VAL A 250 -4.43 5.73 5.06
CA VAL A 250 -4.22 4.40 4.45
C VAL A 250 -2.78 3.99 4.66
N VAL A 251 -2.56 2.79 5.16
CA VAL A 251 -1.23 2.15 5.21
C VAL A 251 -1.22 1.03 4.18
N LEU A 252 -0.38 1.17 3.15
CA LEU A 252 -0.19 0.18 2.09
C LEU A 252 0.99 -0.75 2.41
N PRO A 253 0.95 -2.02 1.99
CA PRO A 253 2.09 -2.90 2.06
C PRO A 253 3.20 -2.51 1.07
N ASP A 254 4.45 -2.82 1.43
CA ASP A 254 5.61 -2.50 0.60
C ASP A 254 5.64 -3.24 -0.75
N SER A 255 4.79 -4.24 -0.93
CA SER A 255 4.68 -5.05 -2.15
C SER A 255 3.80 -4.42 -3.25
N VAL A 256 3.18 -3.26 -3.02
CA VAL A 256 2.27 -2.62 -3.98
C VAL A 256 3.07 -1.89 -5.06
N PHE A 257 3.01 -2.41 -6.29
CA PHE A 257 3.66 -1.81 -7.47
C PHE A 257 2.74 -0.90 -8.28
N SER A 258 1.43 -1.04 -8.11
CA SER A 258 0.40 -0.29 -8.86
C SER A 258 -0.76 0.09 -7.95
N ILE A 259 -1.24 1.31 -8.11
CA ILE A 259 -2.56 1.74 -7.62
C ILE A 259 -3.51 1.67 -8.81
N GLU A 260 -4.46 0.76 -8.74
CA GLU A 260 -5.39 0.47 -9.83
C GLU A 260 -6.41 1.61 -10.09
N GLU A 261 -7.12 1.50 -11.21
CA GLU A 261 -8.10 2.50 -11.66
C GLU A 261 -9.08 2.89 -10.54
N GLY A 262 -9.14 4.19 -10.24
CA GLY A 262 -10.08 4.77 -9.28
C GLY A 262 -10.01 4.20 -7.86
N THR A 263 -8.93 3.49 -7.48
CA THR A 263 -8.84 2.83 -6.16
C THR A 263 -9.26 3.75 -5.02
N PHE A 264 -8.81 5.01 -5.03
CA PHE A 264 -9.15 6.02 -4.03
C PHE A 264 -9.98 7.17 -4.63
N TYR A 265 -10.71 6.93 -5.71
CA TYR A 265 -11.54 7.95 -6.35
C TYR A 265 -12.52 8.59 -5.36
N ASN A 266 -12.55 9.93 -5.28
CA ASN A 266 -13.38 10.69 -4.35
C ASN A 266 -13.23 10.34 -2.85
N CYS A 267 -12.03 9.92 -2.41
CA CYS A 267 -11.67 9.87 -1.00
C CYS A 267 -11.34 11.30 -0.50
N GLU A 268 -12.37 12.14 -0.37
CA GLU A 268 -12.22 13.59 -0.18
C GLU A 268 -11.44 13.99 1.07
N GLN A 269 -11.41 13.14 2.12
CA GLN A 269 -10.72 13.39 3.38
C GLN A 269 -9.36 12.69 3.48
N LEU A 270 -8.90 11.97 2.44
CA LEU A 270 -7.61 11.29 2.48
C LEU A 270 -6.47 12.32 2.59
N ILE A 271 -5.74 12.24 3.69
CA ILE A 271 -4.62 13.13 4.01
C ILE A 271 -3.30 12.37 3.89
N THR A 272 -3.25 11.19 4.52
CA THR A 272 -2.01 10.41 4.66
C THR A 272 -2.16 9.06 3.99
N ILE A 273 -1.26 8.78 3.09
CA ILE A 273 -1.04 7.47 2.50
C ILE A 273 0.46 7.26 2.32
N ASN A 274 0.99 6.13 2.82
CA ASN A 274 2.37 5.76 2.52
C ASN A 274 2.42 5.13 1.12
N LEU A 275 2.91 5.87 0.15
CA LEU A 275 3.16 5.31 -1.17
C LEU A 275 4.49 4.56 -1.14
N PRO A 276 4.51 3.23 -1.37
CA PRO A 276 5.74 2.46 -1.24
C PRO A 276 6.75 2.86 -2.32
N PRO A 277 8.07 2.83 -2.01
CA PRO A 277 9.12 3.20 -2.96
C PRO A 277 9.15 2.39 -4.24
N CYS A 278 8.64 1.14 -4.18
CA CYS A 278 8.54 0.27 -5.34
C CYS A 278 7.35 0.61 -6.26
N LEU A 279 6.51 1.57 -5.89
CA LEU A 279 5.34 1.96 -6.69
C LEU A 279 5.79 2.52 -8.05
N LYS A 280 5.27 1.95 -9.14
CA LYS A 280 5.62 2.29 -10.52
C LYS A 280 4.48 2.94 -11.29
N THR A 281 3.24 2.62 -10.91
CA THR A 281 2.09 3.02 -11.72
C THR A 281 0.95 3.55 -10.86
N LEU A 282 0.42 4.70 -11.26
CA LEU A 282 -0.92 5.15 -10.89
C LEU A 282 -1.83 4.98 -12.11
N ALA A 283 -2.82 4.12 -12.01
CA ALA A 283 -3.79 3.93 -13.09
C ALA A 283 -4.76 5.13 -13.22
N PRO A 284 -5.60 5.20 -14.25
CA PRO A 284 -6.52 6.31 -14.44
C PRO A 284 -7.37 6.60 -13.20
N SER A 285 -7.55 7.88 -12.88
CA SER A 285 -8.38 8.35 -11.76
C SER A 285 -8.02 7.80 -10.37
N ALA A 286 -6.84 7.21 -10.17
CA ALA A 286 -6.43 6.52 -8.94
C ALA A 286 -6.69 7.34 -7.66
N PHE A 287 -6.38 8.65 -7.66
CA PHE A 287 -6.62 9.61 -6.57
C PHE A 287 -7.53 10.77 -6.96
N SER A 288 -8.23 10.68 -8.08
CA SER A 288 -9.09 11.77 -8.53
C SER A 288 -10.12 12.14 -7.45
N GLY A 289 -10.19 13.40 -7.07
CA GLY A 289 -11.10 13.89 -6.03
C GLY A 289 -10.61 13.71 -4.58
N CYS A 290 -9.36 13.33 -4.37
CA CYS A 290 -8.71 13.31 -3.06
C CYS A 290 -8.31 14.73 -2.65
N LYS A 291 -9.27 15.55 -2.25
CA LYS A 291 -9.11 17.01 -2.07
C LYS A 291 -8.07 17.38 -1.02
N ARG A 292 -7.86 16.54 0.01
CA ARG A 292 -6.92 16.80 1.11
C ARG A 292 -5.59 16.08 0.97
N LEU A 293 -5.40 15.31 -0.10
CA LEU A 293 -4.17 14.58 -0.33
C LEU A 293 -3.01 15.56 -0.56
N ASN A 294 -1.98 15.45 0.28
CA ASN A 294 -0.72 16.16 0.15
C ASN A 294 0.43 15.24 0.52
N THR A 295 0.57 14.15 -0.23
CA THR A 295 1.65 13.17 -0.07
C THR A 295 2.66 13.33 -1.20
N GLU A 296 3.91 13.01 -0.90
CA GLU A 296 4.94 12.95 -1.94
C GLU A 296 4.71 11.75 -2.85
N ILE A 297 4.70 12.00 -4.16
CA ILE A 297 4.65 10.94 -5.16
C ILE A 297 6.08 10.40 -5.34
N PRO A 298 6.31 9.07 -5.27
CA PRO A 298 7.64 8.49 -5.39
C PRO A 298 8.32 8.90 -6.71
N VAL A 299 9.58 9.32 -6.63
CA VAL A 299 10.36 9.77 -7.80
C VAL A 299 10.60 8.65 -8.82
N GLY A 300 10.52 7.39 -8.39
CA GLY A 300 10.69 6.19 -9.21
C GLY A 300 9.49 5.81 -10.08
N MET A 301 8.47 6.66 -10.18
CA MET A 301 7.27 6.40 -10.99
C MET A 301 7.59 6.29 -12.48
N ASP A 302 7.04 5.26 -13.14
CA ASP A 302 7.17 5.05 -14.58
C ASP A 302 5.97 5.61 -15.36
N SER A 303 4.78 5.58 -14.76
CA SER A 303 3.53 5.97 -15.44
C SER A 303 2.48 6.51 -14.47
N ILE A 304 1.80 7.56 -14.91
CA ILE A 304 0.60 8.12 -14.28
C ILE A 304 -0.50 8.19 -15.34
N GLY A 305 -1.62 7.53 -15.07
CA GLY A 305 -2.75 7.44 -15.99
C GLY A 305 -3.62 8.71 -16.04
N PRO A 306 -4.49 8.82 -17.05
CA PRO A 306 -5.36 9.99 -17.24
C PRO A 306 -6.20 10.31 -16.01
N GLY A 307 -6.17 11.57 -15.59
CA GLY A 307 -6.96 12.07 -14.47
C GLY A 307 -6.60 11.52 -13.10
N ALA A 308 -5.49 10.79 -12.96
CA ALA A 308 -5.10 10.13 -11.71
C ALA A 308 -5.02 11.10 -10.51
N LEU A 309 -4.67 12.34 -10.75
CA LEU A 309 -4.51 13.38 -9.72
C LEU A 309 -5.54 14.52 -9.84
N ASN A 310 -6.55 14.40 -10.70
CA ASN A 310 -7.55 15.46 -10.84
C ASN A 310 -8.22 15.80 -9.50
N ASN A 311 -8.44 17.10 -9.24
CA ASN A 311 -9.07 17.61 -8.02
C ASN A 311 -8.34 17.23 -6.70
N CYS A 312 -7.03 16.97 -6.75
CA CYS A 312 -6.18 16.88 -5.55
C CYS A 312 -5.80 18.32 -5.12
N SER A 313 -6.79 19.08 -4.62
CA SER A 313 -6.67 20.52 -4.41
C SER A 313 -5.68 20.92 -3.32
N SER A 314 -5.26 20.02 -2.44
CA SER A 314 -4.24 20.25 -1.42
C SER A 314 -2.83 19.81 -1.84
N LEU A 315 -2.68 19.15 -3.00
CA LEU A 315 -1.37 18.73 -3.49
C LEU A 315 -0.54 19.98 -3.82
N THR A 316 0.65 20.10 -3.19
CA THR A 316 1.52 21.25 -3.36
C THR A 316 2.67 20.98 -4.30
N LYS A 317 3.14 19.73 -4.39
CA LYS A 317 4.33 19.35 -5.15
C LYS A 317 4.07 18.10 -5.99
N LEU A 318 4.48 18.14 -7.26
CA LEU A 318 4.49 16.99 -8.15
C LEU A 318 5.90 16.82 -8.73
N TRP A 319 6.66 15.88 -8.19
CA TRP A 319 8.05 15.64 -8.54
C TRP A 319 8.22 14.21 -9.07
N ILE A 320 8.09 14.05 -10.39
CA ILE A 320 8.08 12.75 -11.08
C ILE A 320 9.04 12.79 -12.28
N PRO A 321 10.34 12.96 -12.03
CA PRO A 321 11.32 13.26 -13.08
C PRO A 321 11.46 12.13 -14.12
N ASN A 322 11.05 10.89 -13.81
CA ASN A 322 11.21 9.73 -14.69
C ASN A 322 9.99 9.45 -15.57
N VAL A 323 8.86 10.11 -15.33
CA VAL A 323 7.64 9.93 -16.13
C VAL A 323 7.84 10.42 -17.55
N ARG A 324 7.57 9.55 -18.52
CA ARG A 324 7.75 9.85 -19.96
C ARG A 324 6.48 10.32 -20.66
N ASN A 325 5.32 10.04 -20.08
CA ASN A 325 4.02 10.45 -20.62
C ASN A 325 3.31 11.35 -19.61
N ALA A 326 3.03 12.60 -20.01
CA ALA A 326 2.43 13.63 -19.15
C ALA A 326 0.89 13.73 -19.33
N ASP A 327 0.22 12.68 -19.77
CA ASP A 327 -1.24 12.66 -19.99
C ASP A 327 -2.03 12.31 -18.72
N PHE A 328 -1.63 12.85 -17.56
CA PHE A 328 -2.22 12.48 -16.27
C PHE A 328 -3.28 13.44 -15.74
N GLY A 329 -3.47 14.61 -16.35
CA GLY A 329 -4.45 15.60 -15.91
C GLY A 329 -4.16 16.19 -14.51
N LEU A 330 -4.22 17.52 -14.41
CA LEU A 330 -4.01 18.27 -13.16
C LEU A 330 -5.19 19.22 -12.85
N ALA A 331 -6.32 19.00 -13.50
CA ALA A 331 -7.49 19.84 -13.30
C ALA A 331 -7.89 19.87 -11.83
N GLY A 332 -8.03 21.06 -11.24
CA GLY A 332 -8.42 21.25 -9.84
C GLY A 332 -7.34 21.07 -8.79
N CYS A 333 -6.05 20.91 -9.18
CA CYS A 333 -4.91 20.90 -8.25
C CYS A 333 -4.48 22.35 -7.91
N THR A 334 -5.37 23.10 -7.27
CA THR A 334 -5.24 24.56 -7.12
C THR A 334 -4.13 25.02 -6.19
N SER A 335 -3.60 24.16 -5.33
CA SER A 335 -2.48 24.45 -4.43
C SER A 335 -1.12 24.03 -4.98
N LEU A 336 -1.07 23.45 -6.19
CA LEU A 336 0.16 22.92 -6.76
C LEU A 336 1.11 24.06 -7.12
N ASP A 337 2.21 24.17 -6.40
CA ASP A 337 3.20 25.24 -6.56
C ASP A 337 4.46 24.81 -7.30
N SER A 338 4.77 23.50 -7.34
CA SER A 338 5.99 22.98 -7.94
C SER A 338 5.73 21.72 -8.77
N ILE A 339 6.21 21.72 -10.01
CA ILE A 339 6.10 20.56 -10.94
C ILE A 339 7.47 20.25 -11.54
N ASN A 340 7.89 18.97 -11.46
CA ASN A 340 9.05 18.44 -12.20
C ASN A 340 8.63 17.20 -12.99
N ILE A 341 8.66 17.34 -14.33
CA ILE A 341 8.39 16.25 -15.31
C ILE A 341 9.45 16.26 -16.41
N ARG A 342 10.71 16.44 -16.05
CA ARG A 342 11.84 16.68 -16.96
C ARG A 342 12.04 15.62 -18.04
N SER A 343 11.58 14.37 -17.84
CA SER A 343 11.73 13.29 -18.82
C SER A 343 10.52 13.10 -19.72
N ALA A 344 9.48 13.95 -19.59
CA ALA A 344 8.28 13.83 -20.41
C ALA A 344 8.62 14.03 -21.90
N LYS A 345 8.28 13.05 -22.74
CA LYS A 345 8.52 13.16 -24.20
C LYS A 345 7.54 14.12 -24.86
N THR A 346 6.34 14.19 -24.34
CA THR A 346 5.26 15.06 -24.82
C THR A 346 4.51 15.64 -23.64
N ILE A 347 4.15 16.92 -23.74
CA ILE A 347 3.31 17.61 -22.75
C ILE A 347 2.05 18.05 -23.49
N PRO A 348 0.85 17.59 -23.10
CA PRO A 348 -0.40 18.00 -23.71
C PRO A 348 -0.62 19.51 -23.58
N ASN A 349 -1.23 20.11 -24.60
CA ASN A 349 -1.64 21.50 -24.52
C ASN A 349 -2.64 21.69 -23.38
N GLY A 350 -2.42 22.74 -22.57
CA GLY A 350 -3.29 23.07 -21.45
C GLY A 350 -3.14 22.16 -20.23
N LEU A 351 -2.11 21.30 -20.16
CA LEU A 351 -1.86 20.44 -18.98
C LEU A 351 -1.80 21.24 -17.68
N PHE A 352 -1.22 22.43 -17.71
CA PHE A 352 -1.04 23.31 -16.54
C PHE A 352 -2.14 24.39 -16.43
N SER A 353 -3.26 24.22 -17.14
CA SER A 353 -4.39 25.13 -17.01
C SER A 353 -4.98 25.11 -15.61
N ASN A 354 -5.41 26.28 -15.12
CA ASN A 354 -6.06 26.43 -13.81
C ASN A 354 -5.20 25.97 -12.60
N LEU A 355 -3.88 26.23 -12.65
CA LEU A 355 -2.94 26.05 -11.53
C LEU A 355 -2.48 27.42 -11.00
N PRO A 356 -3.30 28.14 -10.21
CA PRO A 356 -3.01 29.53 -9.82
C PRO A 356 -1.79 29.67 -8.90
N ALA A 357 -1.48 28.62 -8.13
CA ALA A 357 -0.38 28.63 -7.17
C ALA A 357 0.99 28.29 -7.78
N LEU A 358 1.04 27.88 -9.06
CA LEU A 358 2.26 27.34 -9.67
C LEU A 358 3.37 28.41 -9.74
N LYS A 359 4.50 28.13 -9.09
CA LYS A 359 5.69 28.99 -8.99
C LYS A 359 6.89 28.44 -9.73
N TYR A 360 7.07 27.12 -9.67
CA TYR A 360 8.21 26.39 -10.21
C TYR A 360 7.77 25.36 -11.23
N LEU A 361 8.44 25.31 -12.37
CA LEU A 361 8.16 24.36 -13.44
C LEU A 361 9.45 23.85 -14.08
N GLU A 362 9.73 22.54 -13.98
CA GLU A 362 10.81 21.86 -14.68
C GLU A 362 10.26 20.90 -15.73
N ILE A 363 10.53 21.22 -17.01
CA ILE A 363 9.95 20.52 -18.18
C ILE A 363 10.94 20.43 -19.34
N PRO A 364 10.80 19.42 -20.21
CA PRO A 364 11.41 19.48 -21.53
C PRO A 364 10.71 20.57 -22.38
N PHE A 365 11.50 21.33 -23.14
CA PHE A 365 10.98 22.42 -23.94
C PHE A 365 11.48 22.30 -25.38
N THR A 366 10.72 21.62 -26.24
CA THR A 366 11.25 21.21 -27.54
C THR A 366 10.83 22.08 -28.70
N GLN A 367 9.58 22.46 -28.87
CA GLN A 367 9.16 23.17 -30.10
C GLN A 367 8.00 24.15 -29.92
N ASN A 368 7.50 24.33 -28.71
CA ASN A 368 6.31 25.14 -28.46
C ASN A 368 6.65 26.39 -27.66
N ASN A 369 5.76 27.37 -27.66
CA ASN A 369 5.84 28.46 -26.71
C ASN A 369 5.20 28.05 -25.36
N LEU A 370 5.60 28.72 -24.29
CA LEU A 370 5.17 28.38 -22.91
C LEU A 370 3.66 28.39 -22.74
N GLY A 371 2.98 29.37 -23.38
CA GLY A 371 1.54 29.55 -23.25
C GLY A 371 0.71 28.31 -23.67
N MET A 372 1.21 27.52 -24.62
CA MET A 372 0.52 26.32 -25.05
C MET A 372 0.29 25.33 -23.94
N PHE A 373 1.19 25.24 -22.95
CA PHE A 373 1.06 24.35 -21.81
C PHE A 373 -0.01 24.79 -20.81
N PHE A 374 -0.37 26.11 -20.82
CA PHE A 374 -1.38 26.68 -19.92
C PHE A 374 -2.77 26.83 -20.55
N GLY A 375 -2.85 26.90 -21.89
CA GLY A 375 -4.12 26.98 -22.62
C GLY A 375 -4.69 28.39 -22.75
N SER A 376 -5.73 28.52 -23.59
CA SER A 376 -6.35 29.79 -23.98
C SER A 376 -7.59 30.17 -23.15
N SER A 377 -7.92 29.41 -22.12
CA SER A 377 -9.06 29.68 -21.23
C SER A 377 -8.74 29.28 -19.78
N CYS A 378 -9.20 30.08 -18.83
CA CYS A 378 -9.11 29.78 -17.40
C CYS A 378 -10.24 30.48 -16.64
N ASP A 379 -10.47 30.06 -15.38
CA ASP A 379 -11.25 30.84 -14.42
C ASP A 379 -10.37 31.93 -13.84
N ASN A 380 -10.45 33.14 -14.38
CA ASN A 380 -9.67 34.30 -13.90
C ASN A 380 -10.50 35.28 -13.07
N THR A 381 -11.59 34.83 -12.46
CA THR A 381 -12.48 35.67 -11.63
C THR A 381 -11.74 36.33 -10.46
N LYS A 382 -10.69 35.68 -9.95
CA LYS A 382 -9.83 36.20 -8.88
C LYS A 382 -8.64 37.00 -9.38
N GLY A 383 -8.43 37.10 -10.70
CA GLY A 383 -7.31 37.82 -11.30
C GLY A 383 -5.94 37.16 -11.05
N GLU A 384 -5.91 35.84 -10.88
CA GLU A 384 -4.68 35.06 -10.58
C GLU A 384 -3.81 34.78 -11.82
N TYR A 385 -4.34 35.05 -13.02
CA TYR A 385 -3.67 34.80 -14.30
C TYR A 385 -3.42 36.07 -15.08
N LEU A 386 -2.33 36.04 -15.83
CA LEU A 386 -2.01 37.07 -16.82
C LEU A 386 -2.43 36.59 -18.21
N PRO A 387 -3.24 37.36 -18.96
CA PRO A 387 -3.44 37.11 -20.38
C PRO A 387 -2.17 37.53 -21.15
N ILE A 388 -1.48 36.57 -21.71
CA ILE A 388 -0.23 36.78 -22.44
C ILE A 388 -0.45 36.43 -23.90
N THR A 389 -0.28 37.41 -24.78
CA THR A 389 -0.33 37.19 -26.23
C THR A 389 1.06 36.79 -26.72
N GLN A 390 1.17 35.56 -27.22
CA GLN A 390 2.38 35.02 -27.82
C GLN A 390 2.23 34.90 -29.33
N TYR A 391 3.33 35.09 -30.04
CA TYR A 391 3.39 35.10 -31.49
C TYR A 391 4.20 33.89 -31.97
N SER A 392 3.75 33.23 -33.02
CA SER A 392 4.48 32.22 -33.76
C SER A 392 5.32 32.85 -34.88
N GLU A 393 6.30 32.10 -35.42
CA GLU A 393 7.21 32.52 -36.48
C GLU A 393 6.47 33.01 -37.75
N ASN A 394 5.28 32.48 -38.01
CA ASN A 394 4.42 32.91 -39.16
C ASN A 394 3.49 34.11 -38.83
N GLY A 395 3.73 34.81 -37.70
CA GLY A 395 3.00 36.01 -37.29
C GLY A 395 1.61 35.76 -36.69
N LYS A 396 1.16 34.53 -36.54
CA LYS A 396 -0.08 34.23 -35.83
C LYS A 396 0.09 34.44 -34.33
N SER A 397 -0.90 35.06 -33.70
CA SER A 397 -0.91 35.30 -32.27
C SER A 397 -2.00 34.51 -31.59
N HIS A 398 -1.68 34.10 -30.37
CA HIS A 398 -2.63 33.46 -29.45
C HIS A 398 -2.48 34.04 -28.06
N THR A 399 -3.60 34.25 -27.36
CA THR A 399 -3.58 34.68 -25.97
C THR A 399 -3.77 33.46 -25.08
N TYR A 400 -2.86 33.32 -24.12
CA TYR A 400 -2.84 32.27 -23.12
C TYR A 400 -2.95 32.87 -21.72
N TYR A 401 -3.43 32.07 -20.76
CA TYR A 401 -3.57 32.52 -19.39
C TYR A 401 -2.54 31.82 -18.49
N ILE A 402 -1.48 32.54 -18.14
CA ILE A 402 -0.35 32.01 -17.37
C ILE A 402 -0.47 32.52 -15.92
N PRO A 403 -0.23 31.66 -14.88
CA PRO A 403 -0.30 32.10 -13.48
C PRO A 403 0.65 33.25 -13.19
N LYS A 404 0.18 34.27 -12.46
CA LYS A 404 1.03 35.36 -11.98
C LYS A 404 2.12 34.88 -11.03
N ALA A 405 1.87 33.78 -10.34
CA ALA A 405 2.79 33.20 -9.37
C ALA A 405 3.98 32.48 -10.03
N LEU A 406 3.97 32.20 -11.34
CA LEU A 406 5.04 31.49 -12.03
C LEU A 406 6.30 32.35 -12.12
N GLU A 407 7.28 32.01 -11.30
CA GLU A 407 8.52 32.79 -11.16
C GLU A 407 9.74 32.09 -11.78
N GLU A 408 9.77 30.75 -11.75
CA GLU A 408 10.94 29.98 -12.15
C GLU A 408 10.59 28.87 -13.13
N ILE A 409 11.39 28.77 -14.20
CA ILE A 409 11.33 27.67 -15.17
C ILE A 409 12.72 27.09 -15.36
N VAL A 410 12.78 25.75 -15.24
CA VAL A 410 13.95 24.95 -15.57
C VAL A 410 13.65 24.16 -16.84
N ILE A 411 14.44 24.35 -17.87
CA ILE A 411 14.36 23.60 -19.11
C ILE A 411 15.24 22.39 -18.97
N ALA A 412 14.65 21.21 -19.09
CA ALA A 412 15.35 19.94 -18.93
C ALA A 412 16.34 19.67 -20.05
N ASP A 413 17.40 18.93 -19.76
CA ASP A 413 18.35 18.43 -20.75
C ASP A 413 17.64 17.59 -21.82
N GLY A 414 18.19 17.55 -23.03
CA GLY A 414 17.54 17.00 -24.22
C GLY A 414 16.80 18.05 -25.07
N SER A 415 16.58 19.26 -24.52
CA SER A 415 16.10 20.40 -25.31
C SER A 415 17.26 21.05 -26.06
N GLU A 416 17.27 20.95 -27.39
CA GLU A 416 18.40 21.44 -28.21
C GLU A 416 18.23 22.86 -28.72
N THR A 417 16.97 23.31 -28.88
CA THR A 417 16.69 24.64 -29.45
C THR A 417 15.43 25.21 -28.82
N LEU A 418 15.49 26.47 -28.36
CA LEU A 418 14.31 27.23 -28.01
C LEU A 418 13.66 27.82 -29.26
N ALA A 419 12.36 27.60 -29.41
CA ALA A 419 11.59 28.07 -30.53
C ALA A 419 11.46 29.61 -30.56
N TYR A 420 11.06 30.17 -31.72
CA TYR A 420 10.66 31.56 -31.86
C TYR A 420 9.58 31.91 -30.82
N GLY A 421 9.84 32.96 -30.04
CA GLY A 421 8.90 33.45 -29.06
C GLY A 421 8.57 32.48 -27.92
N ALA A 422 9.49 31.55 -27.57
CA ALA A 422 9.28 30.53 -26.53
C ALA A 422 8.69 31.09 -25.24
N PHE A 423 9.18 32.20 -24.75
CA PHE A 423 8.73 32.93 -23.56
C PHE A 423 8.21 34.35 -23.87
N TYR A 424 7.71 34.56 -25.07
CA TYR A 424 7.26 35.87 -25.51
C TYR A 424 6.29 36.52 -24.52
N ASN A 425 6.60 37.74 -24.03
CA ASN A 425 5.84 38.53 -23.05
C ASN A 425 5.63 37.87 -21.66
N CYS A 426 6.45 36.89 -21.27
CA CYS A 426 6.36 36.28 -19.94
C CYS A 426 6.99 37.20 -18.87
N SER A 427 6.36 38.35 -18.62
CA SER A 427 6.89 39.40 -17.70
C SER A 427 6.90 38.98 -16.21
N MET A 428 6.16 37.92 -15.82
CA MET A 428 6.14 37.38 -14.45
C MET A 428 7.37 36.55 -14.12
N LEU A 429 8.08 35.99 -15.12
CA LEU A 429 9.26 35.16 -14.90
C LEU A 429 10.39 35.97 -14.27
N ARG A 430 11.01 35.39 -13.25
CA ARG A 430 12.19 35.94 -12.54
C ARG A 430 13.45 35.18 -12.88
N LYS A 431 13.32 33.84 -13.01
CA LYS A 431 14.45 32.93 -13.17
C LYS A 431 14.21 31.92 -14.26
N VAL A 432 15.18 31.72 -15.13
CA VAL A 432 15.16 30.69 -16.16
C VAL A 432 16.48 29.92 -16.17
N THR A 433 16.42 28.60 -16.15
CA THR A 433 17.60 27.73 -16.30
C THR A 433 17.56 27.06 -17.66
N LEU A 434 18.65 27.24 -18.43
CA LEU A 434 18.84 26.68 -19.77
C LEU A 434 19.73 25.43 -19.71
N PRO A 435 19.37 24.35 -20.41
CA PRO A 435 20.05 23.07 -20.31
C PRO A 435 21.44 23.06 -20.97
N SER A 436 22.25 22.08 -20.58
CA SER A 436 23.59 21.86 -21.19
C SER A 436 23.51 21.43 -22.67
N THR A 437 22.41 20.86 -23.10
CA THR A 437 22.14 20.38 -24.46
C THR A 437 21.72 21.48 -25.44
N LEU A 438 21.45 22.71 -24.95
CA LEU A 438 20.92 23.80 -25.76
C LEU A 438 21.95 24.31 -26.77
N ASN A 439 21.66 24.23 -28.06
CA ASN A 439 22.52 24.67 -29.15
C ASN A 439 22.12 26.05 -29.68
N GLY A 440 20.85 26.42 -29.60
CA GLY A 440 20.37 27.67 -30.14
C GLY A 440 19.11 28.22 -29.52
N ILE A 441 18.94 29.51 -29.56
CA ILE A 441 17.76 30.23 -29.07
C ILE A 441 17.27 31.13 -30.21
N LYS A 442 16.09 30.81 -30.76
CA LYS A 442 15.50 31.54 -31.88
C LYS A 442 15.10 32.95 -31.51
N GLU A 443 14.81 33.77 -32.54
CA GLU A 443 14.42 35.18 -32.40
C GLU A 443 13.26 35.33 -31.41
N LYS A 444 13.29 36.40 -30.63
CA LYS A 444 12.23 36.80 -29.70
C LYS A 444 11.88 35.77 -28.62
N ALA A 445 12.75 34.78 -28.37
CA ALA A 445 12.46 33.74 -27.38
C ALA A 445 12.16 34.32 -25.99
N PHE A 446 12.86 35.39 -25.58
CA PHE A 446 12.63 36.10 -24.31
C PHE A 446 12.11 37.53 -24.52
N TYR A 447 11.50 37.81 -25.68
CA TYR A 447 10.97 39.16 -25.96
C TYR A 447 9.93 39.54 -24.90
N GLY A 448 10.10 40.74 -24.28
CA GLY A 448 9.16 41.26 -23.30
C GLY A 448 9.18 40.56 -21.95
N CYS A 449 10.20 39.75 -21.64
CA CYS A 449 10.39 39.14 -20.32
C CYS A 449 11.01 40.16 -19.34
N GLU A 450 10.28 41.24 -19.08
CA GLU A 450 10.76 42.40 -18.29
C GLU A 450 11.09 42.07 -16.84
N GLY A 451 10.51 40.97 -16.32
CA GLY A 451 10.67 40.52 -14.94
C GLY A 451 11.94 39.73 -14.66
N LEU A 452 12.68 39.28 -15.69
CA LEU A 452 13.85 38.42 -15.50
C LEU A 452 14.97 39.13 -14.72
N THR A 453 15.38 38.46 -13.64
CA THR A 453 16.52 38.86 -12.80
C THR A 453 17.72 37.95 -12.97
N ASP A 454 17.47 36.66 -13.32
CA ASP A 454 18.50 35.63 -13.40
C ASP A 454 18.28 34.67 -14.58
N ILE A 455 19.32 34.46 -15.36
CA ILE A 455 19.37 33.43 -16.39
C ILE A 455 20.57 32.53 -16.11
N TYR A 456 20.29 31.24 -15.79
CA TYR A 456 21.33 30.23 -15.60
C TYR A 456 21.51 29.44 -16.89
N VAL A 457 22.75 29.30 -17.34
CA VAL A 457 23.08 28.49 -18.52
C VAL A 457 24.03 27.39 -18.12
N LYS A 458 23.61 26.12 -18.27
CA LYS A 458 24.43 24.95 -17.91
C LYS A 458 25.49 24.61 -18.97
N ARG A 459 25.44 25.22 -20.12
CA ARG A 459 26.36 24.96 -21.23
C ARG A 459 27.63 25.82 -21.11
N ALA A 460 28.80 25.21 -21.21
CA ALA A 460 30.09 25.91 -21.15
C ALA A 460 30.34 26.83 -22.34
N LEU A 461 29.88 26.47 -23.54
CA LEU A 461 29.94 27.30 -24.73
C LEU A 461 28.60 27.95 -25.02
N PRO A 462 28.54 29.27 -25.27
CA PRO A 462 27.26 29.96 -25.48
C PRO A 462 26.41 29.31 -26.59
N PRO A 463 25.12 29.06 -26.37
CA PRO A 463 24.18 28.70 -27.44
C PRO A 463 24.10 29.89 -28.43
N VAL A 464 23.82 29.60 -29.70
CA VAL A 464 23.61 30.66 -30.70
C VAL A 464 22.33 31.41 -30.35
N ALA A 465 22.47 32.71 -29.99
CA ALA A 465 21.36 33.63 -29.78
C ALA A 465 21.10 34.45 -31.03
N TYR A 466 19.89 34.40 -31.58
CA TYR A 466 19.51 35.16 -32.77
C TYR A 466 19.15 36.63 -32.41
N SER A 467 19.01 37.48 -33.41
CA SER A 467 18.68 38.91 -33.22
C SER A 467 17.36 39.05 -32.46
N GLY A 468 17.32 39.98 -31.48
CA GLY A 468 16.10 40.25 -30.70
C GLY A 468 15.71 39.18 -29.71
N THR A 469 16.56 38.17 -29.46
CA THR A 469 16.28 37.08 -28.48
C THR A 469 15.89 37.63 -27.11
N PHE A 470 16.63 38.61 -26.59
CA PHE A 470 16.47 39.22 -25.27
C PHE A 470 15.88 40.64 -25.32
N GLU A 471 15.23 41.05 -26.43
CA GLU A 471 14.60 42.35 -26.54
C GLU A 471 13.51 42.54 -25.48
N GLY A 472 13.59 43.60 -24.66
CA GLY A 472 12.69 43.86 -23.54
C GLY A 472 13.13 43.27 -22.22
N VAL A 473 14.18 42.43 -22.19
CA VAL A 473 14.84 42.04 -20.93
C VAL A 473 15.74 43.17 -20.46
N ASN A 474 15.66 43.50 -19.16
CA ASN A 474 16.56 44.51 -18.59
C ASN A 474 17.95 43.90 -18.34
N LEU A 475 18.82 43.96 -19.39
CA LEU A 475 20.16 43.36 -19.36
C LEU A 475 21.12 44.05 -18.36
N PHE A 476 20.75 45.23 -17.83
CA PHE A 476 21.50 45.92 -16.77
C PHE A 476 21.14 45.41 -15.37
N ALA A 477 20.01 44.71 -15.20
CA ALA A 477 19.55 44.19 -13.92
C ALA A 477 19.46 42.66 -13.90
N CYS A 478 19.46 42.02 -15.07
CA CYS A 478 19.44 40.57 -15.20
C CYS A 478 20.87 40.03 -15.15
N THR A 479 21.14 39.15 -14.19
CA THR A 479 22.44 38.45 -14.09
C THR A 479 22.43 37.20 -14.95
N LEU A 480 23.46 37.05 -15.76
CA LEU A 480 23.72 35.83 -16.53
C LEU A 480 24.70 34.96 -15.76
N HIS A 481 24.23 33.80 -15.29
CA HIS A 481 25.03 32.81 -14.57
C HIS A 481 25.53 31.76 -15.56
N VAL A 482 26.84 31.52 -15.58
CA VAL A 482 27.50 30.61 -16.52
C VAL A 482 28.40 29.62 -15.77
N PRO A 483 28.70 28.43 -16.32
CA PRO A 483 29.60 27.49 -15.70
C PRO A 483 30.99 28.07 -15.44
N TYR A 484 31.65 27.61 -14.41
CA TYR A 484 33.00 27.98 -14.05
C TYR A 484 33.96 27.86 -15.25
N GLY A 485 34.79 28.90 -15.50
CA GLY A 485 35.71 28.99 -16.64
C GLY A 485 35.04 29.36 -17.97
N SER A 486 33.73 29.63 -18.01
CA SER A 486 32.97 29.89 -19.24
C SER A 486 32.74 31.37 -19.54
N LYS A 487 32.88 32.26 -18.58
CA LYS A 487 32.59 33.68 -18.70
C LYS A 487 33.19 34.32 -19.92
N GLN A 488 34.47 34.08 -20.20
CA GLN A 488 35.19 34.61 -21.35
C GLN A 488 34.56 34.30 -22.71
N TYR A 489 33.80 33.23 -22.84
CA TYR A 489 33.10 32.83 -24.07
C TYR A 489 31.79 33.64 -24.21
N TYR A 490 31.08 33.84 -23.12
CA TYR A 490 29.79 34.56 -23.09
C TYR A 490 30.01 36.06 -23.29
N GLU A 491 31.07 36.68 -22.75
CA GLU A 491 31.44 38.08 -22.94
C GLU A 491 31.75 38.43 -24.41
N LYS A 492 32.03 37.44 -25.25
CA LYS A 492 32.33 37.62 -26.68
C LYS A 492 31.22 37.19 -27.62
N ALA A 493 30.25 36.41 -27.13
CA ALA A 493 29.21 35.84 -27.95
C ALA A 493 28.09 36.83 -28.26
N THR A 494 27.66 36.86 -29.53
CA THR A 494 26.57 37.72 -29.98
C THR A 494 25.29 37.42 -29.22
N GLY A 495 24.59 38.43 -28.73
CA GLY A 495 23.39 38.35 -27.92
C GLY A 495 23.64 38.13 -26.41
N TRP A 496 24.76 37.49 -26.05
CA TRP A 496 25.14 37.27 -24.65
C TRP A 496 26.03 38.36 -24.06
N LYS A 497 26.92 38.91 -24.87
CA LYS A 497 27.87 39.97 -24.46
C LYS A 497 27.20 41.26 -23.97
N ASP A 498 25.91 41.41 -24.21
CA ASP A 498 25.14 42.61 -23.88
C ASP A 498 24.60 42.58 -22.43
N PHE A 499 24.76 41.44 -21.71
CA PHE A 499 24.49 41.36 -20.27
C PHE A 499 25.55 42.08 -19.49
N TYR A 500 25.11 42.95 -18.59
CA TYR A 500 26.02 43.77 -17.78
C TYR A 500 26.69 42.92 -16.67
N PHE A 501 25.95 42.03 -16.07
CA PHE A 501 26.43 41.07 -15.06
C PHE A 501 26.52 39.66 -15.66
N ILE A 502 27.75 39.15 -15.81
CA ILE A 502 28.02 37.76 -16.16
C ILE A 502 28.85 37.16 -15.03
N GLU A 503 28.27 36.21 -14.31
CA GLU A 503 28.87 35.59 -13.14
C GLU A 503 29.16 34.10 -13.42
N GLU A 504 30.27 33.60 -12.89
CA GLU A 504 30.62 32.19 -12.97
C GLU A 504 30.15 31.46 -11.73
N GLU A 505 29.36 30.42 -11.94
CA GLU A 505 28.87 29.56 -10.86
C GLU A 505 29.94 28.53 -10.49
N ALA A 506 30.37 28.53 -9.24
CA ALA A 506 31.27 27.50 -8.73
C ALA A 506 30.57 26.15 -8.72
N PRO A 507 31.30 25.02 -8.94
CA PRO A 507 30.72 23.70 -8.83
C PRO A 507 30.08 23.46 -7.46
N ILE A 508 28.91 22.89 -7.46
CA ILE A 508 28.17 22.53 -6.24
C ILE A 508 28.69 21.19 -5.70
N LYS A 509 29.03 21.17 -4.41
CA LYS A 509 29.52 19.99 -3.73
C LYS A 509 28.38 19.31 -2.97
N ILE A 510 28.16 18.05 -3.27
CA ILE A 510 27.26 17.18 -2.53
C ILE A 510 28.12 16.21 -1.71
N ASP A 511 28.34 16.55 -0.45
CA ASP A 511 29.10 15.72 0.47
C ASP A 511 28.17 14.63 1.02
N VAL A 512 28.51 13.37 0.77
CA VAL A 512 27.75 12.24 1.32
C VAL A 512 28.61 11.46 2.30
N THR A 513 28.08 11.25 3.49
CA THR A 513 28.64 10.35 4.49
C THR A 513 27.73 9.14 4.72
N LYS A 514 28.27 8.07 5.26
CA LYS A 514 27.49 6.89 5.64
C LYS A 514 27.52 6.76 7.16
N ASN A 515 26.37 6.43 7.77
CA ASN A 515 26.29 6.18 9.22
C ASN A 515 27.15 4.97 9.64
N ILE A 516 27.28 3.97 8.75
CA ILE A 516 28.14 2.79 8.91
C ILE A 516 29.07 2.74 7.68
N MET A 517 30.36 2.92 7.87
CA MET A 517 31.33 3.17 6.79
C MET A 517 31.35 2.06 5.72
N ASN A 518 31.26 0.78 6.12
CA ASN A 518 31.38 -0.37 5.23
C ASN A 518 30.02 -0.99 4.86
N ALA A 519 28.90 -0.32 5.15
CA ALA A 519 27.57 -0.87 4.94
C ALA A 519 27.07 -0.81 3.49
N GLY A 520 27.71 -0.04 2.62
CA GLY A 520 27.28 0.11 1.25
C GLY A 520 28.16 1.06 0.45
N GLU A 521 27.80 1.24 -0.82
CA GLU A 521 28.40 2.18 -1.76
C GLU A 521 27.39 3.28 -2.14
N ILE A 522 27.92 4.42 -2.53
CA ILE A 522 27.14 5.54 -3.05
C ILE A 522 27.58 5.79 -4.49
N LEU A 523 26.65 5.67 -5.41
CA LEU A 523 26.85 6.03 -6.81
C LEU A 523 26.33 7.46 -7.05
N GLY A 524 26.81 8.12 -8.11
CA GLY A 524 26.36 9.45 -8.51
C GLY A 524 27.13 10.59 -7.86
N LEU A 525 28.16 10.33 -7.07
CA LEU A 525 29.01 11.38 -6.49
C LEU A 525 29.92 11.97 -7.58
N THR A 526 29.65 13.23 -7.94
CA THR A 526 30.43 14.00 -8.91
C THR A 526 30.37 15.49 -8.55
N GLU A 527 31.04 16.35 -9.29
CA GLU A 527 30.82 17.80 -9.22
C GLU A 527 29.60 18.17 -10.05
N TYR A 528 28.73 18.96 -9.45
CA TYR A 528 27.49 19.43 -10.06
C TYR A 528 27.54 20.92 -10.36
N GLN A 529 26.89 21.34 -11.41
CA GLN A 529 26.64 22.75 -11.67
C GLN A 529 25.27 23.16 -11.08
N TYR A 530 25.09 24.44 -10.86
CA TYR A 530 23.78 24.96 -10.43
C TYR A 530 22.66 24.50 -11.39
N GLY A 531 21.60 23.96 -10.81
CA GLY A 531 20.46 23.45 -11.56
C GLY A 531 20.65 22.06 -12.17
N ASP A 532 21.81 21.39 -11.94
CA ASP A 532 21.97 20.00 -12.35
C ASP A 532 21.09 19.08 -11.51
N ASN A 533 20.66 18.00 -12.13
CA ASN A 533 19.98 16.94 -11.39
C ASN A 533 21.00 16.06 -10.70
N VAL A 534 20.92 16.01 -9.39
CA VAL A 534 21.67 15.08 -8.57
C VAL A 534 20.88 13.78 -8.50
N GLU A 535 21.53 12.69 -8.85
CA GLU A 535 20.99 11.33 -8.68
C GLU A 535 22.02 10.52 -7.92
N LEU A 536 21.70 10.24 -6.65
CA LEU A 536 22.53 9.44 -5.77
C LEU A 536 21.84 8.10 -5.54
N GLU A 537 22.55 7.01 -5.75
CA GLU A 537 22.04 5.68 -5.45
C GLU A 537 22.86 5.05 -4.32
N ALA A 538 22.16 4.59 -3.28
CA ALA A 538 22.73 3.84 -2.18
C ALA A 538 22.61 2.34 -2.42
N ILE A 539 23.73 1.64 -2.54
CA ILE A 539 23.82 0.19 -2.73
C ILE A 539 24.32 -0.44 -1.45
N ALA A 540 23.46 -1.23 -0.78
CA ALA A 540 23.85 -1.92 0.46
C ALA A 540 24.74 -3.13 0.15
N HIS A 541 25.79 -3.30 0.96
CA HIS A 541 26.60 -4.51 0.95
C HIS A 541 25.88 -5.67 1.64
N SER A 542 26.36 -6.89 1.43
CA SER A 542 25.84 -8.09 2.11
C SER A 542 25.85 -7.89 3.63
N GLY A 543 24.74 -8.24 4.28
CA GLY A 543 24.54 -8.02 5.73
C GLY A 543 23.98 -6.65 6.10
N TYR A 544 23.63 -5.81 5.13
CA TYR A 544 23.03 -4.50 5.37
C TYR A 544 21.86 -4.23 4.41
N THR A 545 20.98 -3.35 4.84
CA THR A 545 19.88 -2.80 4.03
C THR A 545 19.93 -1.28 4.11
N PHE A 546 19.70 -0.60 3.00
CA PHE A 546 19.55 0.85 3.01
C PHE A 546 18.22 1.22 3.70
N SER A 547 18.26 2.21 4.57
CA SER A 547 17.10 2.69 5.33
C SER A 547 16.60 4.03 4.84
N ALA A 548 17.47 5.03 4.76
CA ALA A 548 17.06 6.37 4.37
C ALA A 548 18.24 7.26 3.95
N TRP A 549 17.95 8.30 3.18
CA TRP A 549 18.77 9.47 3.02
C TRP A 549 18.34 10.54 4.03
N THR A 550 19.30 11.13 4.74
CA THR A 550 19.01 12.19 5.72
C THR A 550 19.87 13.43 5.51
N GLU A 551 19.34 14.57 5.89
CA GLU A 551 20.05 15.86 5.91
C GLU A 551 19.67 16.62 7.19
N ASN A 552 20.65 17.11 7.92
CA ASN A 552 20.46 17.85 9.18
C ASN A 552 19.57 17.11 10.19
N GLY A 553 19.62 15.76 10.19
CA GLY A 553 18.81 14.91 11.07
C GLY A 553 17.39 14.62 10.59
N ASN A 554 16.95 15.17 9.45
CA ASN A 554 15.64 14.89 8.85
C ASN A 554 15.77 13.87 7.71
N ILE A 555 14.78 12.99 7.58
CA ILE A 555 14.69 12.05 6.46
C ILE A 555 14.28 12.81 5.21
N LEU A 556 15.08 12.67 4.14
CA LEU A 556 14.78 13.18 2.81
C LEU A 556 13.95 12.20 2.00
N THR A 557 14.39 10.94 1.99
CA THR A 557 13.68 9.83 1.33
C THR A 557 14.15 8.50 1.92
N THR A 558 13.29 7.49 1.87
CA THR A 558 13.60 6.10 2.17
C THR A 558 13.96 5.30 0.92
N ASP A 559 13.85 5.89 -0.26
CA ASP A 559 14.26 5.28 -1.51
C ASP A 559 15.77 5.20 -1.64
N ARG A 560 16.29 4.12 -2.21
CA ARG A 560 17.72 3.99 -2.51
C ARG A 560 18.21 5.09 -3.45
N LEU A 561 17.35 5.54 -4.35
CA LEU A 561 17.61 6.65 -5.26
C LEU A 561 17.17 7.96 -4.60
N CYS A 562 18.10 8.90 -4.39
CA CYS A 562 17.84 10.26 -3.95
C CYS A 562 18.06 11.21 -5.11
N SER A 563 17.01 11.89 -5.54
CA SER A 563 17.08 12.85 -6.66
C SER A 563 16.63 14.23 -6.21
N PHE A 564 17.41 15.24 -6.56
CA PHE A 564 17.08 16.66 -6.31
C PHE A 564 17.89 17.56 -7.26
N VAL A 565 17.54 18.83 -7.32
CA VAL A 565 18.29 19.82 -8.11
C VAL A 565 19.43 20.38 -7.27
N ALA A 566 20.63 20.49 -7.85
CA ALA A 566 21.79 21.11 -7.23
C ALA A 566 21.63 22.65 -7.23
N GLU A 567 21.18 23.21 -6.13
CA GLU A 567 21.03 24.66 -5.94
C GLU A 567 22.06 25.25 -4.94
N SER A 568 22.62 24.40 -4.10
CA SER A 568 23.61 24.75 -3.09
C SER A 568 24.40 23.53 -2.63
N ASN A 569 25.53 23.78 -1.97
CA ASN A 569 26.29 22.70 -1.31
C ASN A 569 25.42 22.00 -0.25
N ARG A 570 25.42 20.69 -0.24
CA ARG A 570 24.63 19.87 0.70
C ARG A 570 25.48 18.83 1.39
N LYS A 571 25.07 18.45 2.61
CA LYS A 571 25.68 17.36 3.37
C LYS A 571 24.62 16.33 3.69
N LEU A 572 24.72 15.17 3.05
CA LEU A 572 23.78 14.10 3.18
C LEU A 572 24.38 12.94 3.97
N ILE A 573 23.51 12.17 4.61
CA ILE A 573 23.91 10.91 5.26
C ILE A 573 23.07 9.79 4.65
N ALA A 574 23.74 8.80 4.08
CA ALA A 574 23.12 7.54 3.69
C ALA A 574 23.06 6.63 4.92
N VAL A 575 21.86 6.34 5.37
CA VAL A 575 21.62 5.51 6.55
C VAL A 575 21.42 4.06 6.12
N PHE A 576 22.30 3.19 6.57
CA PHE A 576 22.22 1.75 6.39
C PHE A 576 21.91 1.10 7.72
N VAL A 577 21.06 0.10 7.71
CA VAL A 577 20.77 -0.75 8.87
C VAL A 577 21.23 -2.19 8.57
N PRO A 578 21.70 -2.90 9.57
CA PRO A 578 22.08 -4.29 9.38
C PRO A 578 20.89 -5.17 9.03
N THR A 579 21.08 -6.13 8.10
CA THR A 579 20.10 -7.21 7.87
C THR A 579 20.33 -8.34 8.84
N PHE A 580 19.24 -8.85 9.41
CA PHE A 580 19.31 -9.93 10.39
C PHE A 580 19.43 -11.29 9.69
N ASP A 581 20.55 -12.02 9.94
CA ASP A 581 20.71 -13.41 9.51
C ASP A 581 20.80 -14.30 10.76
N SER A 582 19.76 -15.11 11.00
CA SER A 582 19.58 -15.92 12.20
C SER A 582 20.28 -17.28 12.15
N ASN A 583 21.03 -17.61 11.07
CA ASN A 583 21.47 -18.98 10.84
C ASN A 583 22.84 -19.32 11.44
N LEU A 584 23.67 -18.33 11.79
CA LEU A 584 25.08 -18.53 12.18
C LEU A 584 25.35 -18.28 13.67
N ILE A 585 24.45 -17.60 14.37
CA ILE A 585 24.51 -17.41 15.82
C ILE A 585 23.12 -17.70 16.40
N GLN A 586 23.05 -18.57 17.38
CA GLN A 586 21.82 -18.92 18.09
C GLN A 586 21.70 -18.07 19.36
N ALA A 587 20.64 -17.29 19.43
CA ALA A 587 20.22 -16.60 20.65
C ALA A 587 19.09 -17.40 21.30
N SER A 588 19.26 -17.78 22.57
CA SER A 588 18.25 -18.49 23.36
C SER A 588 17.82 -17.59 24.52
N PRO A 589 16.74 -16.75 24.29
CA PRO A 589 16.27 -15.81 25.29
C PRO A 589 15.42 -16.51 26.36
N GLU A 590 15.56 -16.03 27.60
CA GLU A 590 14.72 -16.31 28.74
C GLU A 590 14.15 -14.98 29.26
N ASN A 591 13.43 -15.00 30.41
CA ASN A 591 12.73 -13.82 30.93
C ASN A 591 13.61 -12.57 31.06
N THR A 592 14.77 -12.70 31.72
CA THR A 592 15.70 -11.60 32.04
C THR A 592 17.13 -11.88 31.58
N LYS A 593 17.33 -12.91 30.76
CA LYS A 593 18.65 -13.28 30.25
C LYS A 593 18.56 -13.87 28.84
N VAL A 594 19.67 -13.85 28.13
CA VAL A 594 19.84 -14.49 26.83
C VAL A 594 21.16 -15.25 26.79
N SER A 595 21.13 -16.46 26.29
CA SER A 595 22.33 -17.26 26.02
C SER A 595 22.60 -17.23 24.51
N PHE A 596 23.85 -16.99 24.13
CA PHE A 596 24.32 -17.03 22.75
C PHE A 596 25.28 -18.18 22.53
N THR A 597 25.17 -18.81 21.37
CA THR A 597 26.07 -19.89 20.92
C THR A 597 26.35 -19.72 19.44
N TRP A 598 27.61 -19.81 19.02
CA TRP A 598 28.04 -19.76 17.62
C TRP A 598 29.26 -20.67 17.39
N GLU A 599 29.49 -21.03 16.13
CA GLU A 599 30.64 -21.84 15.71
C GLU A 599 31.89 -20.97 15.53
N LYS A 600 33.05 -21.58 15.73
CA LYS A 600 34.35 -20.92 15.52
C LYS A 600 34.61 -20.74 14.03
N GLU A 601 35.04 -19.55 13.65
CA GLU A 601 35.48 -19.22 12.31
C GLU A 601 36.98 -19.48 12.14
N ALA A 602 37.38 -20.15 11.06
CA ALA A 602 38.75 -20.71 10.93
C ALA A 602 39.88 -19.68 11.02
N ASP A 603 39.67 -18.47 10.53
CA ASP A 603 40.67 -17.40 10.49
C ASP A 603 40.48 -16.32 11.57
N ALA A 604 39.51 -16.50 12.45
CA ALA A 604 39.23 -15.53 13.50
C ALA A 604 40.27 -15.58 14.65
N ALA A 605 40.83 -14.44 14.97
CA ALA A 605 41.71 -14.25 16.11
C ALA A 605 40.98 -13.81 17.37
N SER A 606 39.86 -13.14 17.22
CA SER A 606 38.99 -12.72 18.32
C SER A 606 37.57 -12.44 17.88
N TYR A 607 36.66 -12.42 18.88
CA TYR A 607 35.23 -12.15 18.66
C TYR A 607 34.78 -11.04 19.62
N LYS A 608 33.81 -10.23 19.19
CA LYS A 608 33.14 -9.26 20.05
C LYS A 608 31.62 -9.35 19.85
N LEU A 609 30.93 -9.79 20.90
CA LEU A 609 29.48 -9.82 20.96
C LEU A 609 28.97 -8.62 21.75
N THR A 610 28.07 -7.86 21.17
CA THR A 610 27.45 -6.69 21.81
C THR A 610 25.92 -6.81 21.71
N VAL A 611 25.21 -6.53 22.81
CA VAL A 611 23.75 -6.49 22.90
C VAL A 611 23.32 -5.04 23.04
N TYR A 612 22.28 -4.67 22.30
CA TYR A 612 21.75 -3.32 22.22
C TYR A 612 20.25 -3.31 22.56
N GLU A 613 19.78 -2.17 23.09
CA GLU A 613 18.37 -1.94 23.44
C GLU A 613 17.56 -1.40 22.26
N ASP A 614 18.22 -0.80 21.26
CA ASP A 614 17.59 -0.13 20.12
C ASP A 614 17.97 -0.74 18.76
N ALA A 615 17.06 -0.67 17.78
CA ALA A 615 17.27 -1.19 16.44
C ALA A 615 18.40 -0.47 15.67
N ALA A 616 18.70 0.78 16.04
CA ALA A 616 19.81 1.55 15.47
C ALA A 616 21.18 1.11 16.04
N MET A 617 21.20 0.21 17.01
CA MET A 617 22.40 -0.31 17.71
C MET A 617 23.26 0.79 18.33
N THR A 618 22.63 1.79 18.92
CA THR A 618 23.29 2.94 19.56
C THR A 618 23.35 2.80 21.08
N ILE A 619 22.38 2.14 21.70
CA ILE A 619 22.27 1.96 23.15
C ILE A 619 22.80 0.58 23.53
N VAL A 620 24.02 0.51 24.03
CA VAL A 620 24.69 -0.76 24.43
C VAL A 620 24.20 -1.20 25.79
N VAL A 621 23.60 -2.39 25.86
CA VAL A 621 23.24 -3.07 27.12
C VAL A 621 24.43 -3.84 27.70
N GLY A 622 25.22 -4.45 26.83
CA GLY A 622 26.41 -5.18 27.25
C GLY A 622 27.28 -5.56 26.07
N SER A 623 28.58 -5.76 26.33
CA SER A 623 29.54 -6.20 25.32
C SER A 623 30.55 -7.14 25.94
N GLN A 624 30.89 -8.23 25.24
CA GLN A 624 31.90 -9.22 25.65
C GLN A 624 32.85 -9.51 24.49
N SER A 625 34.13 -9.65 24.80
CA SER A 625 35.17 -10.00 23.83
C SER A 625 35.78 -11.36 24.17
N PHE A 626 36.10 -12.13 23.15
CA PHE A 626 36.59 -13.49 23.22
C PHE A 626 37.87 -13.63 22.40
N ASP A 627 38.81 -14.48 22.83
CA ASP A 627 39.97 -14.88 22.01
C ASP A 627 39.58 -15.88 20.90
N ALA A 628 40.54 -16.27 20.05
CA ALA A 628 40.35 -17.25 18.98
C ALA A 628 39.85 -18.62 19.47
N ASN A 629 40.01 -18.94 20.74
CA ASN A 629 39.57 -20.19 21.35
C ASN A 629 38.23 -20.08 22.05
N GLY A 630 37.60 -18.86 21.99
CA GLY A 630 36.30 -18.61 22.62
C GLY A 630 36.36 -18.42 24.13
N ASN A 631 37.54 -18.12 24.66
CA ASN A 631 37.64 -17.78 26.07
C ASN A 631 37.29 -16.31 26.28
N ILE A 632 36.41 -16.00 27.20
CA ILE A 632 36.33 -14.67 27.82
C ILE A 632 37.66 -14.46 28.50
N LEU A 633 38.68 -14.01 27.78
CA LEU A 633 40.06 -13.85 28.29
C LEU A 633 40.43 -14.75 29.46
N SER A 634 39.78 -15.92 29.61
CA SER A 634 40.07 -16.99 30.57
C SER A 634 39.42 -18.32 30.17
N ARG A 635 40.25 -19.28 29.78
CA ARG A 635 40.16 -20.73 29.53
C ARG A 635 38.81 -21.44 29.33
N SER A 636 38.60 -22.01 28.14
CA SER A 636 37.94 -23.32 27.90
C SER A 636 38.12 -23.82 26.46
N THR A 637 38.14 -25.14 26.26
CA THR A 637 38.41 -25.86 25.02
C THR A 637 37.11 -26.50 24.53
N SER A 638 36.35 -25.84 23.63
CA SER A 638 35.24 -26.44 22.87
C SER A 638 35.19 -25.84 21.47
N ASP A 639 34.60 -26.55 20.48
CA ASP A 639 34.49 -26.09 19.10
C ASP A 639 33.39 -25.01 18.89
N SER A 640 32.54 -24.78 19.89
CA SER A 640 31.54 -23.71 19.92
C SER A 640 31.83 -22.72 21.04
N ILE A 641 31.48 -21.46 20.81
CA ILE A 641 31.61 -20.38 21.79
C ILE A 641 30.21 -20.06 22.32
N SER A 642 30.11 -19.98 23.67
CA SER A 642 28.85 -19.61 24.31
C SER A 642 29.01 -18.53 25.37
N THR A 643 28.01 -17.70 25.55
CA THR A 643 27.96 -16.68 26.60
C THR A 643 26.54 -16.33 27.01
N VAL A 644 26.38 -15.66 28.15
CA VAL A 644 25.10 -15.28 28.72
C VAL A 644 25.07 -13.82 29.13
N PHE A 645 24.12 -13.06 28.66
CA PHE A 645 23.78 -11.72 29.15
C PHE A 645 22.60 -11.82 30.13
N LYS A 646 22.64 -11.10 31.24
CA LYS A 646 21.68 -11.11 32.34
C LYS A 646 21.15 -9.71 32.59
N ASN A 647 20.10 -9.60 33.41
CA ASN A 647 19.46 -8.35 33.84
C ASN A 647 18.80 -7.60 32.66
N LEU A 648 18.23 -8.33 31.72
CA LEU A 648 17.42 -7.78 30.65
C LEU A 648 15.99 -7.49 31.15
N THR A 649 15.30 -6.58 30.47
CA THR A 649 13.87 -6.29 30.73
C THR A 649 13.02 -7.41 30.12
N GLU A 650 11.96 -7.84 30.81
CA GLU A 650 11.01 -8.81 30.31
C GLU A 650 10.14 -8.21 29.18
N GLN A 651 9.68 -9.05 28.26
CA GLN A 651 8.84 -8.66 27.12
C GLN A 651 9.40 -7.49 26.30
N HIS A 652 10.71 -7.49 26.10
CA HIS A 652 11.42 -6.45 25.37
C HIS A 652 12.24 -7.05 24.22
N ASP A 653 12.30 -6.32 23.11
CA ASP A 653 13.11 -6.68 21.94
C ASP A 653 14.53 -6.12 22.09
N TYR A 654 15.51 -7.00 21.92
CA TYR A 654 16.92 -6.66 21.96
C TYR A 654 17.60 -7.02 20.66
N TYR A 655 18.60 -6.25 20.30
CA TYR A 655 19.41 -6.44 19.12
C TYR A 655 20.82 -6.87 19.52
N TYR A 656 21.48 -7.69 18.71
CA TYR A 656 22.85 -8.08 18.98
C TYR A 656 23.72 -8.03 17.73
N SER A 657 25.03 -7.87 17.95
CA SER A 657 26.05 -7.84 16.91
C SER A 657 27.23 -8.71 17.35
N LEU A 658 27.58 -9.72 16.55
CA LEU A 658 28.79 -10.50 16.70
C LEU A 658 29.76 -10.12 15.59
N LYS A 659 30.92 -9.57 15.96
CA LYS A 659 32.04 -9.27 15.04
C LYS A 659 33.17 -10.25 15.25
N THR A 660 33.75 -10.75 14.16
CA THR A 660 34.96 -11.56 14.18
C THR A 660 36.12 -10.73 13.64
N TYR A 661 37.30 -10.93 14.19
CA TYR A 661 38.48 -10.15 13.85
C TYR A 661 39.67 -11.05 13.51
N SER A 662 40.44 -10.64 12.49
CA SER A 662 41.71 -11.23 12.12
C SER A 662 42.79 -10.92 13.16
N LYS A 663 43.97 -11.56 13.07
CA LYS A 663 45.15 -11.26 13.90
C LYS A 663 45.63 -9.80 13.78
N ASN A 664 45.32 -9.15 12.67
CA ASN A 664 45.65 -7.74 12.42
C ASN A 664 44.56 -6.76 12.88
N GLY A 665 43.49 -7.25 13.51
CA GLY A 665 42.37 -6.44 13.99
C GLY A 665 41.34 -6.04 12.90
N GLU A 666 41.42 -6.61 11.69
CA GLU A 666 40.46 -6.39 10.63
C GLU A 666 39.19 -7.21 10.90
N VAL A 667 38.04 -6.65 10.62
CA VAL A 667 36.72 -7.35 10.72
C VAL A 667 36.63 -8.37 9.61
N LEU A 668 36.56 -9.65 9.95
CA LEU A 668 36.36 -10.76 8.99
C LEU A 668 34.91 -11.00 8.71
N SER A 669 34.07 -11.00 9.75
CA SER A 669 32.61 -11.17 9.59
C SER A 669 31.87 -10.34 10.64
N HIS A 670 30.60 -10.05 10.34
CA HIS A 670 29.72 -9.29 11.20
C HIS A 670 28.32 -9.87 11.12
N TYR A 671 27.89 -10.54 12.17
CA TYR A 671 26.58 -11.16 12.31
C TYR A 671 25.72 -10.32 13.23
N ILE A 672 24.44 -10.20 12.89
CA ILE A 672 23.48 -9.38 13.61
C ILE A 672 22.18 -10.14 13.75
N GLY A 673 21.49 -9.94 14.86
CA GLY A 673 20.21 -10.57 15.09
C GLY A 673 19.34 -9.81 16.09
N LEU A 674 18.13 -10.31 16.24
CA LEU A 674 17.10 -9.84 17.15
C LEU A 674 16.69 -11.00 18.05
N PHE A 675 16.36 -10.73 19.30
CA PHE A 675 15.67 -11.65 20.19
C PHE A 675 14.71 -10.89 21.10
N SER A 676 13.63 -11.55 21.52
CA SER A 676 12.67 -10.99 22.48
C SER A 676 12.70 -11.78 23.78
N THR A 677 12.74 -11.07 24.91
CA THR A 677 12.62 -11.70 26.23
C THR A 677 11.15 -12.03 26.53
N SER A 678 10.92 -13.13 27.27
CA SER A 678 9.57 -13.59 27.64
C SER A 678 9.14 -13.09 29.02
N SER A 679 7.83 -13.17 29.33
CA SER A 679 7.32 -12.93 30.70
C SER A 679 7.29 -14.22 31.53
N GLU A 680 7.36 -14.08 32.86
CA GLU A 680 7.33 -15.20 33.82
C GLU A 680 6.00 -15.99 33.85
N THR A 681 4.96 -15.58 33.13
CA THR A 681 3.61 -16.14 33.22
C THR A 681 3.29 -17.18 32.18
N SER A 682 3.99 -18.33 32.16
CA SER A 682 3.41 -19.54 31.53
C SER A 682 4.12 -20.86 31.91
N ILE A 683 4.55 -21.02 33.17
CA ILE A 683 4.82 -22.35 33.72
C ILE A 683 3.97 -22.51 34.99
N GLN A 684 2.67 -22.71 34.83
CA GLN A 684 1.90 -23.37 35.87
C GLN A 684 2.25 -24.85 35.84
N LYS A 685 2.93 -25.33 36.90
CA LYS A 685 2.91 -26.74 37.27
C LYS A 685 1.45 -27.11 37.55
N MET A 686 0.78 -27.72 36.58
CA MET A 686 -0.46 -28.43 36.86
C MET A 686 -0.07 -29.76 37.49
N GLU A 687 -0.40 -29.90 38.77
CA GLU A 687 -0.51 -31.20 39.44
C GLU A 687 -1.61 -32.00 38.76
N THR A 688 -1.24 -33.19 38.36
CA THR A 688 -2.05 -34.19 37.62
C THR A 688 -3.20 -34.71 38.46
N ASN A 689 -4.45 -34.52 38.00
CA ASN A 689 -5.53 -35.47 38.23
C ASN A 689 -5.99 -36.03 36.89
N GLY A 690 -5.58 -37.26 36.65
CA GLY A 690 -6.15 -38.36 35.87
C GLY A 690 -6.89 -38.01 34.56
N HIS A 691 -6.19 -37.92 33.46
CA HIS A 691 -6.36 -38.59 32.14
C HIS A 691 -5.30 -37.93 31.22
N ASN A 692 -4.23 -38.67 30.92
CA ASN A 692 -3.23 -38.21 29.94
C ASN A 692 -3.73 -38.58 28.56
N PRO A 693 -4.03 -37.63 27.65
CA PRO A 693 -4.23 -37.95 26.24
C PRO A 693 -2.90 -38.44 25.64
N ASP A 694 -2.95 -39.43 24.76
CA ASP A 694 -1.76 -40.01 24.14
C ASP A 694 -1.03 -38.97 23.24
N ILE A 695 0.30 -39.00 23.27
CA ILE A 695 1.13 -38.15 22.43
C ILE A 695 1.09 -38.66 20.98
N THR A 696 0.61 -37.83 20.05
CA THR A 696 0.51 -38.16 18.63
C THR A 696 1.70 -37.72 17.80
N GLY A 697 2.55 -36.86 18.32
CA GLY A 697 3.78 -36.42 17.64
C GLY A 697 4.57 -35.37 18.37
N TYR A 698 5.85 -35.32 18.03
CA TYR A 698 6.80 -34.28 18.45
C TYR A 698 7.13 -33.40 17.25
N TYR A 699 7.29 -32.10 17.48
CA TYR A 699 7.60 -31.13 16.43
C TYR A 699 8.68 -30.16 16.94
N ASP A 700 9.55 -29.71 16.07
CA ASP A 700 10.45 -28.60 16.36
C ASP A 700 9.68 -27.25 16.39
N LEU A 701 10.38 -26.17 16.77
CA LEU A 701 9.76 -24.84 16.83
C LEU A 701 9.32 -24.29 15.46
N ASN A 702 9.78 -24.91 14.36
CA ASN A 702 9.40 -24.57 12.98
C ASN A 702 8.25 -25.45 12.47
N GLY A 703 7.64 -26.28 13.33
CA GLY A 703 6.52 -27.15 12.99
C GLY A 703 6.91 -28.42 12.24
N ARG A 704 8.19 -28.77 12.15
CA ARG A 704 8.70 -29.97 11.49
C ARG A 704 8.53 -31.17 12.42
N LYS A 705 7.88 -32.23 11.96
CA LYS A 705 7.67 -33.44 12.75
C LYS A 705 9.00 -34.16 12.99
N LEU A 706 9.21 -34.55 14.24
CA LEU A 706 10.38 -35.28 14.72
C LEU A 706 10.00 -36.75 14.99
N ASP A 707 10.93 -37.67 14.72
CA ASP A 707 10.71 -39.11 14.98
C ASP A 707 10.81 -39.45 16.46
N ALA A 708 11.55 -38.65 17.25
CA ALA A 708 11.66 -38.74 18.70
C ALA A 708 12.06 -37.37 19.27
N PRO A 709 11.74 -37.07 20.56
CA PRO A 709 12.18 -35.85 21.20
C PRO A 709 13.69 -35.89 21.45
N GLY A 710 14.44 -34.99 20.82
CA GLY A 710 15.83 -34.72 21.16
C GLY A 710 15.94 -33.79 22.38
N LYS A 711 17.17 -33.46 22.83
CA LYS A 711 17.36 -32.41 23.84
C LYS A 711 16.93 -31.05 23.27
N GLY A 712 16.15 -30.30 24.03
CA GLY A 712 15.72 -28.95 23.66
C GLY A 712 14.21 -28.74 23.79
N ILE A 713 13.72 -27.63 23.19
CA ILE A 713 12.30 -27.28 23.24
C ILE A 713 11.56 -27.91 22.07
N HIS A 714 10.48 -28.68 22.37
CA HIS A 714 9.63 -29.33 21.40
C HIS A 714 8.17 -28.96 21.59
N ILE A 715 7.40 -28.98 20.51
CA ILE A 715 5.94 -28.92 20.53
C ILE A 715 5.44 -30.36 20.53
N ILE A 716 4.73 -30.75 21.57
CA ILE A 716 4.10 -32.05 21.71
C ILE A 716 2.63 -31.90 21.32
N ARG A 717 2.18 -32.73 20.40
CA ARG A 717 0.77 -32.82 20.02
C ARG A 717 0.13 -34.02 20.64
N TYR A 718 -1.04 -33.85 21.24
CA TYR A 718 -1.81 -34.86 21.91
C TYR A 718 -3.00 -35.38 21.04
N SER A 719 -3.55 -36.53 21.40
CA SER A 719 -4.66 -37.15 20.67
C SER A 719 -5.97 -36.39 20.72
N ASP A 720 -6.13 -35.46 21.67
CA ASP A 720 -7.26 -34.52 21.77
C ASP A 720 -7.13 -33.28 20.89
N GLY A 721 -6.02 -33.18 20.11
CA GLY A 721 -5.73 -32.05 19.22
C GLY A 721 -5.01 -30.89 19.91
N THR A 722 -4.82 -30.95 21.23
CA THR A 722 -4.07 -29.92 21.95
C THR A 722 -2.56 -30.03 21.68
N THR A 723 -1.86 -28.90 21.85
CA THR A 723 -0.41 -28.85 21.70
C THR A 723 0.21 -28.24 22.96
N GLN A 724 1.34 -28.80 23.39
CA GLN A 724 2.10 -28.29 24.53
C GLN A 724 3.56 -28.09 24.15
N LYS A 725 4.14 -26.95 24.52
CA LYS A 725 5.58 -26.70 24.39
C LYS A 725 6.30 -27.26 25.61
N ARG A 726 7.28 -28.15 25.40
CA ARG A 726 8.00 -28.84 26.50
C ARG A 726 9.49 -28.85 26.25
N ILE A 727 10.25 -28.69 27.32
CA ILE A 727 11.71 -28.86 27.32
C ILE A 727 11.99 -30.33 27.62
N VAL A 728 12.78 -30.99 26.78
CA VAL A 728 13.30 -32.33 26.97
C VAL A 728 14.77 -32.21 27.30
N ASP A 729 15.17 -32.64 28.49
CA ASP A 729 16.54 -32.56 29.02
C ASP A 729 17.52 -33.57 28.38
#